data_8d42f550f25db63d0a3a292f4c949b88
#
_entry.id   8d42f550f25db63d0a3a292f4c949b88
#
_cell.length_a   1.000
_cell.length_b   1.000
_cell.length_c   1.000
_cell.angle_alpha   90.00
_cell.angle_beta   90.00
_cell.angle_gamma   90.00
#
_symmetry.space_group_name_H-M   'P 1'
#
loop_
_entity.id
_entity.type
_entity.pdbx_description
1 polymer ?
#
loop_
_entity_poly.entity_id
_entity_poly.type
_entity_poly.pdbx_seq_one_letter_code
_entity_poly.pdbx_strand_id
1 'polypeptide(L)'
;LIARPSTHHVSYATMTESLKMTGELVSLGDLLDGTSKIEQFRIPPFQRPYAWTTDQTEQLFDDLLNAFNAPQREKMDEEYFLGTIILAQNKDKGYDVIDGQQRLTTITILYSVLASNVGDTAMKEGIKNKLYQKGDKTKGLKNCPRLLTREGKGDRAFFEKYVQEIRTDEFLKSKNEGARIGYETDSQKNVVENSVLLQEKIRNRDNFSDQNQINKFVQFITQKVALMVVKTPNQETAIRIFSVMNNRGLDLQICDVFKAEVLEKIEDEEVCDEYAQKWEELEDLVGRNNFDQALSHVCTIKHPYTKNKTVLDYLRQIFLEELTPQLLIDDILEPYLQAYAVLTQRINYRASEKAEEVNCILSYLRFNKNDDWIPPAILIYIRYKNKPEKLLAFLKKLELLAAYLNASGKNIGQRLQRYQPMLLDCAKETAKDGDFERNLALTNDEATNFYNILDRDVYLLQKDRRKALLLRVDSLISDGLAKYDYGLATVEHVLPQNPAEGSKWLKNWPDEELREKWVHRLGNLALLSRAKNSQASNFDFDKKKDRYFSSKNGLANYALTVGVLKEKTWTPEVVEKRQKRLLERVCQSWGIAIPHVSVPQKKNNTISSKLEIFHARLEGIDAFGYLKGDKCFVVLEGSKISETTSYPKPKAQRKELKKLGIIANNRFVDDYEFSSPSGASNFVSGGNTNGWDFWIRDDGTTLGKFYRGY
;
A
#
# COMPACT_ATOMS: atom_id res chain seq x y z
N LEU A 1 25.47 64.74 2.60
CA LEU A 1 24.79 64.34 3.85
C LEU A 1 23.84 63.15 3.55
N ILE A 2 24.35 61.94 3.73
CA ILE A 2 23.64 60.71 3.51
C ILE A 2 23.24 60.17 4.89
N ALA A 3 21.95 60.15 5.19
CA ALA A 3 21.39 59.58 6.41
C ALA A 3 21.42 58.03 6.32
N ARG A 4 22.02 57.38 7.31
CA ARG A 4 21.96 55.94 7.52
C ARG A 4 20.61 55.58 8.15
N PRO A 5 19.97 54.48 7.74
CA PRO A 5 18.77 53.99 8.42
C PRO A 5 19.16 53.27 9.72
N SER A 6 18.43 53.58 10.77
CA SER A 6 18.53 53.02 12.12
C SER A 6 18.18 51.53 12.10
N THR A 7 19.07 50.69 12.60
CA THR A 7 18.85 49.27 12.91
C THR A 7 17.89 49.17 14.10
N HIS A 8 16.65 48.77 13.84
CA HIS A 8 15.78 48.25 14.88
C HIS A 8 16.32 46.90 15.33
N HIS A 9 16.92 46.84 16.48
CA HIS A 9 17.11 45.59 17.21
C HIS A 9 15.73 45.04 17.60
N VAL A 10 15.25 44.06 16.85
CA VAL A 10 14.17 43.17 17.31
C VAL A 10 14.81 42.25 18.34
N SER A 11 14.52 42.52 19.61
CA SER A 11 14.84 41.67 20.72
C SER A 11 14.04 40.35 20.54
N TYR A 12 14.71 39.33 20.07
CA TYR A 12 14.24 37.95 20.23
C TYR A 12 14.33 37.58 21.72
N ALA A 13 13.28 37.86 22.45
CA ALA A 13 13.04 37.21 23.72
C ALA A 13 12.67 35.74 23.39
N THR A 14 13.68 34.90 23.24
CA THR A 14 13.53 33.45 23.30
C THR A 14 13.07 33.11 24.70
N MET A 15 11.74 33.02 24.89
CA MET A 15 11.18 32.20 25.96
C MET A 15 11.51 30.75 25.60
N THR A 16 12.64 30.27 26.03
CA THR A 16 12.88 28.84 26.24
C THR A 16 12.01 28.41 27.39
N GLU A 17 10.73 28.12 27.15
CA GLU A 17 10.01 27.20 28.00
C GLU A 17 10.76 25.89 27.93
N SER A 18 11.49 25.57 28.99
CA SER A 18 12.16 24.29 29.12
C SER A 18 11.09 23.22 28.98
N LEU A 19 11.23 22.34 27.96
CA LEU A 19 10.44 21.12 27.77
C LEU A 19 10.44 20.33 29.11
N LYS A 20 9.46 20.55 29.96
CA LYS A 20 9.25 19.78 31.18
C LYS A 20 8.51 18.49 30.83
N MET A 21 9.20 17.63 30.10
CA MET A 21 8.79 16.25 29.97
C MET A 21 9.16 15.51 31.25
N THR A 22 8.23 14.77 31.83
CA THR A 22 8.48 13.90 32.97
C THR A 22 8.09 12.48 32.63
N GLY A 23 8.90 11.52 33.06
CA GLY A 23 8.60 10.10 32.98
C GLY A 23 8.66 9.51 34.38
N GLU A 24 7.61 8.86 34.83
CA GLU A 24 7.53 8.23 36.15
C GLU A 24 6.85 6.87 36.06
N LEU A 25 7.31 5.91 36.85
CA LEU A 25 6.64 4.62 37.03
C LEU A 25 5.55 4.81 38.07
N VAL A 26 4.29 4.54 37.73
CA VAL A 26 3.14 4.80 38.57
C VAL A 26 2.28 3.54 38.67
N SER A 27 1.88 3.13 39.87
CA SER A 27 0.93 2.04 40.03
C SER A 27 -0.44 2.39 39.41
N LEU A 28 -1.20 1.39 38.99
CA LEU A 28 -2.57 1.63 38.49
C LEU A 28 -3.46 2.26 39.58
N GLY A 29 -3.21 1.94 40.84
CA GLY A 29 -3.91 2.55 41.96
C GLY A 29 -3.68 4.06 42.01
N ASP A 30 -2.42 4.46 42.08
CA ASP A 30 -2.03 5.88 42.18
C ASP A 30 -2.37 6.67 40.96
N LEU A 31 -2.34 6.01 39.79
CA LEU A 31 -2.72 6.64 38.52
C LEU A 31 -4.21 7.03 38.50
N LEU A 32 -5.08 6.13 38.96
CA LEU A 32 -6.55 6.26 38.82
C LEU A 32 -7.23 6.84 40.04
N ASP A 33 -6.57 6.99 41.20
CA ASP A 33 -7.21 7.57 42.41
C ASP A 33 -6.95 9.09 42.57
N GLY A 34 -6.15 9.68 41.67
CA GLY A 34 -5.82 11.10 41.68
C GLY A 34 -4.62 11.48 42.54
N THR A 35 -3.93 10.53 43.18
CA THR A 35 -2.68 10.80 43.92
C THR A 35 -1.55 11.23 43.01
N SER A 36 -1.56 10.77 41.77
CA SER A 36 -0.65 11.21 40.69
C SER A 36 -0.88 12.65 40.18
N LYS A 37 -1.77 13.41 40.85
CA LYS A 37 -2.20 14.76 40.46
C LYS A 37 -2.89 14.84 39.08
N ILE A 38 -3.36 13.71 38.56
CA ILE A 38 -4.16 13.63 37.35
C ILE A 38 -5.62 13.47 37.79
N GLU A 39 -6.43 14.49 37.54
CA GLU A 39 -7.84 14.47 37.96
C GLU A 39 -8.68 13.69 36.93
N GLN A 40 -8.38 13.85 35.64
CA GLN A 40 -9.13 13.26 34.57
C GLN A 40 -8.23 12.94 33.36
N PHE A 41 -8.45 11.79 32.77
CA PHE A 41 -7.90 11.38 31.47
C PHE A 41 -8.97 11.61 30.41
N ARG A 42 -8.61 12.24 29.30
CA ARG A 42 -9.51 12.42 28.15
C ARG A 42 -8.92 11.67 26.94
N ILE A 43 -9.75 10.90 26.25
CA ILE A 43 -9.43 10.36 24.93
C ILE A 43 -9.89 11.40 23.92
N PRO A 44 -8.96 12.07 23.20
CA PRO A 44 -9.31 13.14 22.27
C PRO A 44 -10.11 12.64 21.06
N PRO A 45 -10.88 13.50 20.36
CA PRO A 45 -11.70 13.12 19.20
C PRO A 45 -10.92 12.49 18.04
N PHE A 46 -9.66 12.90 17.85
CA PHE A 46 -8.81 12.36 16.79
C PHE A 46 -8.31 10.93 17.06
N GLN A 47 -8.35 10.46 18.31
CA GLN A 47 -8.00 9.09 18.65
C GLN A 47 -9.10 8.13 18.15
N ARG A 48 -8.67 6.90 17.75
CA ARG A 48 -9.62 5.89 17.30
C ARG A 48 -10.61 5.48 18.42
N PRO A 49 -11.83 5.05 18.07
CA PRO A 49 -12.75 4.43 19.01
C PRO A 49 -12.11 3.23 19.73
N TYR A 50 -12.76 2.78 20.80
CA TYR A 50 -12.34 1.54 21.45
C TYR A 50 -12.48 0.36 20.50
N ALA A 51 -11.36 -0.28 20.19
CA ALA A 51 -11.25 -1.28 19.12
C ALA A 51 -10.66 -2.64 19.57
N TRP A 52 -10.25 -2.78 20.83
CA TRP A 52 -9.79 -4.07 21.35
C TRP A 52 -10.95 -5.07 21.37
N THR A 53 -10.72 -6.21 20.73
CA THR A 53 -11.63 -7.34 20.73
C THR A 53 -11.40 -8.23 21.96
N THR A 54 -12.14 -9.31 22.04
CA THR A 54 -11.97 -10.33 23.09
C THR A 54 -10.56 -10.91 23.14
N ASP A 55 -9.87 -11.04 22.00
CA ASP A 55 -8.51 -11.63 21.93
C ASP A 55 -7.48 -10.80 22.69
N GLN A 56 -7.43 -9.46 22.46
CA GLN A 56 -6.51 -8.59 23.17
C GLN A 56 -6.88 -8.44 24.65
N THR A 57 -8.16 -8.42 24.96
CA THR A 57 -8.66 -8.32 26.33
C THR A 57 -8.36 -9.60 27.11
N GLU A 58 -8.52 -10.77 26.50
CA GLU A 58 -8.16 -12.06 27.08
C GLU A 58 -6.67 -12.14 27.33
N GLN A 59 -5.84 -11.77 26.35
CA GLN A 59 -4.40 -11.74 26.51
C GLN A 59 -3.97 -10.85 27.69
N LEU A 60 -4.50 -9.62 27.77
CA LEU A 60 -4.21 -8.72 28.90
C LEU A 60 -4.59 -9.34 30.25
N PHE A 61 -5.78 -9.94 30.33
CA PHE A 61 -6.25 -10.58 31.55
C PHE A 61 -5.38 -11.77 31.95
N ASP A 62 -5.05 -12.64 31.00
CA ASP A 62 -4.23 -13.83 31.24
C ASP A 62 -2.79 -13.44 31.64
N ASP A 63 -2.21 -12.40 31.05
CA ASP A 63 -0.92 -11.84 31.46
C ASP A 63 -0.94 -11.34 32.91
N LEU A 64 -2.00 -10.63 33.31
CA LEU A 64 -2.20 -10.17 34.69
C LEU A 64 -2.40 -11.34 35.67
N LEU A 65 -3.19 -12.34 35.29
CA LEU A 65 -3.44 -13.53 36.11
C LEU A 65 -2.18 -14.39 36.26
N ASN A 66 -1.42 -14.58 35.19
CA ASN A 66 -0.12 -15.29 35.24
C ASN A 66 0.87 -14.55 36.13
N ALA A 67 0.91 -13.23 36.03
CA ALA A 67 1.75 -12.40 36.91
C ALA A 67 1.31 -12.47 38.36
N PHE A 68 0.03 -12.53 38.65
CA PHE A 68 -0.53 -12.72 40.00
C PHE A 68 -0.15 -14.08 40.60
N ASN A 69 -0.21 -15.15 39.82
CA ASN A 69 0.04 -16.53 40.23
C ASN A 69 1.53 -16.92 40.20
N ALA A 70 2.46 -16.04 39.83
CA ALA A 70 3.88 -16.34 39.67
C ALA A 70 4.54 -16.67 41.02
N PRO A 71 5.16 -17.86 41.21
CA PRO A 71 5.63 -18.36 42.52
C PRO A 71 6.77 -17.54 43.15
N GLN A 72 7.48 -16.73 42.39
CA GLN A 72 8.64 -15.94 42.88
C GLN A 72 8.24 -14.59 43.48
N ARG A 73 6.99 -14.11 43.29
CA ARG A 73 6.55 -12.78 43.74
C ARG A 73 6.20 -12.65 45.22
N GLU A 74 5.97 -13.73 45.92
CA GLU A 74 5.82 -13.69 47.38
C GLU A 74 7.13 -13.29 48.11
N LYS A 75 8.28 -13.34 47.40
CA LYS A 75 9.61 -13.03 47.95
C LYS A 75 10.25 -11.75 47.45
N MET A 76 9.70 -11.12 46.41
CA MET A 76 10.25 -9.91 45.83
C MET A 76 9.15 -8.84 45.69
N ASP A 77 9.47 -7.63 46.09
CA ASP A 77 8.64 -6.41 45.99
C ASP A 77 8.57 -5.88 44.55
N GLU A 78 8.56 -6.80 43.57
CA GLU A 78 8.62 -6.46 42.15
C GLU A 78 7.26 -6.05 41.59
N GLU A 79 7.24 -4.88 40.96
CA GLU A 79 6.09 -4.38 40.22
C GLU A 79 5.97 -5.10 38.87
N TYR A 80 4.74 -5.32 38.42
CA TYR A 80 4.46 -5.81 37.07
C TYR A 80 4.34 -4.64 36.09
N PHE A 81 5.29 -4.55 35.19
CA PHE A 81 5.30 -3.49 34.18
C PHE A 81 4.28 -3.78 33.04
N LEU A 82 3.24 -2.97 32.97
CA LEU A 82 2.15 -3.12 31.99
C LEU A 82 2.40 -2.36 30.68
N GLY A 83 3.44 -1.54 30.61
CA GLY A 83 3.80 -0.75 29.44
C GLY A 83 3.79 0.76 29.69
N THR A 84 3.78 1.54 28.62
CA THR A 84 3.87 3.00 28.67
C THR A 84 2.54 3.64 28.27
N ILE A 85 2.21 4.77 28.91
CA ILE A 85 1.17 5.71 28.44
C ILE A 85 1.80 7.09 28.21
N ILE A 86 1.35 7.79 27.16
CA ILE A 86 1.82 9.14 26.84
C ILE A 86 0.65 10.09 26.99
N LEU A 87 0.85 11.12 27.80
CA LEU A 87 -0.14 12.09 28.19
C LEU A 87 0.28 13.50 27.75
N ALA A 88 -0.63 14.23 27.14
CA ALA A 88 -0.46 15.64 26.85
C ALA A 88 -1.32 16.49 27.80
N GLN A 89 -0.75 17.52 28.39
CA GLN A 89 -1.56 18.45 29.21
C GLN A 89 -2.56 19.20 28.33
N ASN A 90 -3.83 19.21 28.71
CA ASN A 90 -4.88 19.92 28.00
C ASN A 90 -5.20 21.29 28.66
N LYS A 91 -6.07 22.09 27.98
CA LYS A 91 -6.43 23.45 28.44
C LYS A 91 -7.18 23.45 29.79
N ASP A 92 -7.86 22.34 30.13
CA ASP A 92 -8.69 22.19 31.33
C ASP A 92 -7.94 21.63 32.53
N LYS A 93 -6.60 21.65 32.50
CA LYS A 93 -5.71 21.08 33.52
C LYS A 93 -5.78 19.57 33.69
N GLY A 94 -6.53 18.87 32.80
CA GLY A 94 -6.50 17.42 32.66
C GLY A 94 -5.41 16.96 31.69
N TYR A 95 -5.46 15.70 31.30
CA TYR A 95 -4.51 15.10 30.38
C TYR A 95 -5.21 14.36 29.25
N ASP A 96 -4.83 14.66 28.02
CA ASP A 96 -5.20 13.91 26.84
C ASP A 96 -4.33 12.68 26.71
N VAL A 97 -4.93 11.53 26.50
CA VAL A 97 -4.26 10.25 26.29
C VAL A 97 -3.84 10.13 24.83
N ILE A 98 -2.55 10.28 24.55
CA ILE A 98 -2.00 10.21 23.21
C ILE A 98 -1.58 8.78 22.83
N ASP A 99 -1.10 8.02 23.81
CA ASP A 99 -0.84 6.58 23.64
C ASP A 99 -1.30 5.80 24.87
N GLY A 100 -1.70 4.54 24.64
CA GLY A 100 -2.18 3.63 25.69
C GLY A 100 -3.68 3.70 25.93
N GLN A 101 -4.46 4.41 25.13
CA GLN A 101 -5.93 4.59 25.27
C GLN A 101 -6.68 3.26 25.31
N GLN A 102 -6.39 2.31 24.45
CA GLN A 102 -7.08 1.01 24.40
C GLN A 102 -6.85 0.22 25.70
N ARG A 103 -5.61 0.24 26.19
CA ARG A 103 -5.22 -0.41 27.45
C ARG A 103 -5.91 0.24 28.64
N LEU A 104 -5.91 1.58 28.70
CA LEU A 104 -6.55 2.32 29.77
C LEU A 104 -8.06 2.09 29.81
N THR A 105 -8.72 2.06 28.63
CA THR A 105 -10.15 1.74 28.52
C THR A 105 -10.43 0.31 29.00
N THR A 106 -9.64 -0.68 28.59
CA THR A 106 -9.82 -2.07 29.01
C THR A 106 -9.57 -2.25 30.52
N ILE A 107 -8.58 -1.56 31.10
CA ILE A 107 -8.38 -1.53 32.55
C ILE A 107 -9.58 -0.93 33.28
N THR A 108 -10.17 0.13 32.74
CA THR A 108 -11.37 0.74 33.31
C THR A 108 -12.56 -0.25 33.28
N ILE A 109 -12.73 -1.00 32.18
CA ILE A 109 -13.73 -2.08 32.09
C ILE A 109 -13.44 -3.16 33.15
N LEU A 110 -12.15 -3.59 33.27
CA LEU A 110 -11.75 -4.60 34.24
C LEU A 110 -12.07 -4.16 35.68
N TYR A 111 -11.78 -2.92 36.07
CA TYR A 111 -12.14 -2.40 37.39
C TYR A 111 -13.66 -2.39 37.62
N SER A 112 -14.46 -2.04 36.62
CA SER A 112 -15.91 -2.10 36.70
C SER A 112 -16.42 -3.54 36.93
N VAL A 113 -15.85 -4.50 36.21
CA VAL A 113 -16.19 -5.91 36.36
C VAL A 113 -15.76 -6.43 37.75
N LEU A 114 -14.57 -6.07 38.21
CA LEU A 114 -14.09 -6.42 39.57
C LEU A 114 -15.02 -5.85 40.65
N ALA A 115 -15.43 -4.57 40.52
CA ALA A 115 -16.36 -3.95 41.46
C ALA A 115 -17.71 -4.67 41.54
N SER A 116 -18.16 -5.28 40.43
CA SER A 116 -19.42 -6.06 40.40
C SER A 116 -19.27 -7.43 41.10
N ASN A 117 -18.04 -7.94 41.25
CA ASN A 117 -17.75 -9.28 41.78
C ASN A 117 -17.09 -9.30 43.17
N VAL A 118 -16.68 -8.13 43.67
CA VAL A 118 -16.12 -8.00 45.06
C VAL A 118 -17.23 -7.92 46.07
N GLY A 119 -17.16 -8.75 47.12
CA GLY A 119 -18.13 -8.78 48.24
C GLY A 119 -17.85 -7.73 49.31
N ASP A 120 -16.59 -7.29 49.46
CA ASP A 120 -16.16 -6.30 50.44
C ASP A 120 -16.58 -4.89 50.02
N THR A 121 -17.41 -4.24 50.88
CA THR A 121 -17.96 -2.91 50.60
C THR A 121 -16.88 -1.82 50.55
N ALA A 122 -15.85 -1.90 51.42
CA ALA A 122 -14.79 -0.90 51.46
C ALA A 122 -13.91 -1.01 50.18
N MET A 123 -13.58 -2.24 49.74
CA MET A 123 -12.88 -2.48 48.50
C MET A 123 -13.67 -2.04 47.28
N LYS A 124 -14.98 -2.31 47.25
CA LYS A 124 -15.89 -1.85 46.21
C LYS A 124 -15.90 -0.32 46.10
N GLU A 125 -15.93 0.39 47.20
CA GLU A 125 -15.89 1.86 47.22
C GLU A 125 -14.50 2.36 46.75
N GLY A 126 -13.43 1.69 47.15
CA GLY A 126 -12.08 1.98 46.66
C GLY A 126 -11.95 1.85 45.14
N ILE A 127 -12.58 0.82 44.54
CA ILE A 127 -12.64 0.66 43.07
C ILE A 127 -13.48 1.76 42.42
N LYS A 128 -14.62 2.11 43.00
CA LYS A 128 -15.45 3.20 42.47
C LYS A 128 -14.72 4.52 42.34
N ASN A 129 -13.86 4.85 43.33
CA ASN A 129 -13.04 6.07 43.27
C ASN A 129 -12.01 6.07 42.15
N LYS A 130 -11.65 4.88 41.61
CA LYS A 130 -10.79 4.74 40.43
C LYS A 130 -11.54 4.87 39.11
N LEU A 131 -12.84 4.68 39.11
CA LEU A 131 -13.70 4.85 37.93
C LEU A 131 -14.28 6.27 37.86
N TYR A 132 -14.62 6.83 39.02
CA TYR A 132 -15.32 8.10 39.11
C TYR A 132 -14.78 8.96 40.27
N GLN A 133 -14.38 10.19 39.95
CA GLN A 133 -13.95 11.16 40.97
C GLN A 133 -15.15 11.68 41.71
N LYS A 134 -15.21 11.49 43.03
CA LYS A 134 -16.19 12.11 43.89
C LYS A 134 -15.84 13.58 44.13
N GLY A 135 -16.77 14.47 43.90
CA GLY A 135 -16.58 15.88 44.13
C GLY A 135 -16.34 16.21 45.61
N ASP A 136 -15.44 17.15 45.86
CA ASP A 136 -15.17 17.71 47.16
C ASP A 136 -15.20 19.24 47.04
N LYS A 137 -16.27 19.85 47.50
CA LYS A 137 -16.45 21.33 47.46
C LYS A 137 -15.36 22.07 48.21
N THR A 138 -14.77 21.44 49.25
CA THR A 138 -13.73 22.07 50.06
C THR A 138 -12.41 22.15 49.31
N LYS A 139 -12.17 21.23 48.36
CA LYS A 139 -11.00 21.18 47.49
C LYS A 139 -11.28 21.70 46.08
N GLY A 140 -12.49 22.16 45.79
CA GLY A 140 -12.87 22.60 44.44
C GLY A 140 -13.01 21.47 43.41
N LEU A 141 -13.05 20.18 43.87
CA LEU A 141 -13.15 19.02 42.99
C LEU A 141 -14.58 18.84 42.51
N LYS A 142 -14.73 18.53 41.23
CA LYS A 142 -16.03 18.21 40.61
C LYS A 142 -16.26 16.71 40.59
N ASN A 143 -17.53 16.29 40.58
CA ASN A 143 -17.88 14.92 40.18
C ASN A 143 -17.58 14.74 38.72
N CYS A 144 -16.70 13.79 38.36
CA CYS A 144 -16.44 13.49 36.97
C CYS A 144 -15.89 12.06 36.80
N PRO A 145 -16.09 11.41 35.64
CA PRO A 145 -15.47 10.17 35.32
C PRO A 145 -13.93 10.35 35.25
N ARG A 146 -13.17 9.35 35.73
CA ARG A 146 -11.71 9.39 35.65
C ARG A 146 -11.20 9.28 34.22
N LEU A 147 -11.90 8.51 33.38
CA LEU A 147 -11.62 8.39 31.95
C LEU A 147 -12.79 8.96 31.17
N LEU A 148 -12.57 10.09 30.52
CA LEU A 148 -13.51 10.66 29.57
C LEU A 148 -13.21 10.08 28.18
N THR A 149 -14.06 9.18 27.72
CA THR A 149 -13.96 8.63 26.37
C THR A 149 -14.42 9.68 25.35
N ARG A 150 -14.07 9.47 24.09
CA ARG A 150 -14.56 10.34 23.02
C ARG A 150 -16.10 10.31 22.93
N GLU A 151 -16.69 11.40 22.44
CA GLU A 151 -18.15 11.53 22.33
C GLU A 151 -18.72 10.46 21.41
N GLY A 152 -18.28 10.41 20.14
CA GLY A 152 -18.71 9.42 19.15
C GLY A 152 -20.22 9.18 19.16
N LYS A 153 -20.80 8.39 18.32
CA LYS A 153 -22.26 8.10 18.26
C LYS A 153 -22.84 7.58 19.61
N GLY A 154 -22.77 8.39 20.67
CA GLY A 154 -23.21 8.03 22.02
C GLY A 154 -22.26 7.07 22.77
N ASP A 155 -21.02 6.88 22.30
CA ASP A 155 -20.04 5.97 22.93
C ASP A 155 -19.68 6.40 24.35
N ARG A 156 -19.50 7.71 24.58
CA ARG A 156 -19.24 8.28 25.91
C ARG A 156 -20.37 7.99 26.89
N ALA A 157 -21.59 8.33 26.53
CA ALA A 157 -22.76 8.09 27.36
C ALA A 157 -22.98 6.59 27.64
N PHE A 158 -22.73 5.74 26.66
CA PHE A 158 -22.78 4.29 26.81
C PHE A 158 -21.72 3.77 27.79
N PHE A 159 -20.46 4.22 27.64
CA PHE A 159 -19.36 3.82 28.51
C PHE A 159 -19.56 4.31 29.95
N GLU A 160 -19.98 5.54 30.16
CA GLU A 160 -20.32 6.10 31.48
C GLU A 160 -21.40 5.27 32.14
N LYS A 161 -22.53 5.07 31.47
CA LYS A 161 -23.70 4.36 31.99
C LYS A 161 -23.39 2.92 32.42
N TYR A 162 -22.64 2.17 31.61
CA TYR A 162 -22.47 0.75 31.87
C TYR A 162 -21.16 0.42 32.56
N VAL A 163 -20.08 1.13 32.25
CA VAL A 163 -18.75 0.83 32.81
C VAL A 163 -18.51 1.66 34.06
N GLN A 164 -18.63 2.96 34.00
CA GLN A 164 -18.26 3.84 35.13
C GLN A 164 -19.29 3.84 36.27
N GLU A 165 -20.56 3.61 35.95
CA GLU A 165 -21.59 3.36 36.96
C GLU A 165 -21.63 1.90 37.46
N ILE A 166 -20.73 1.04 37.03
CA ILE A 166 -20.59 -0.36 37.50
C ILE A 166 -21.83 -1.21 37.20
N ARG A 167 -22.30 -1.17 35.97
CA ARG A 167 -23.44 -1.95 35.47
C ARG A 167 -23.07 -3.02 34.46
N THR A 168 -21.77 -3.39 34.38
CA THR A 168 -21.26 -4.39 33.42
C THR A 168 -21.81 -5.79 33.67
N ASP A 169 -22.35 -6.10 34.85
CA ASP A 169 -23.00 -7.37 35.14
C ASP A 169 -24.35 -7.54 34.40
N GLU A 170 -24.98 -6.44 33.97
CA GLU A 170 -26.20 -6.48 33.14
C GLU A 170 -25.92 -7.14 31.79
N PHE A 171 -24.73 -6.99 31.23
CA PHE A 171 -24.37 -7.60 29.97
C PHE A 171 -24.36 -9.14 30.03
N LEU A 172 -23.78 -9.69 31.08
CA LEU A 172 -23.74 -11.14 31.28
C LEU A 172 -25.15 -11.69 31.62
N LYS A 173 -25.94 -10.96 32.42
CA LYS A 173 -27.32 -11.33 32.69
C LYS A 173 -28.14 -11.40 31.40
N SER A 174 -28.08 -10.34 30.57
CA SER A 174 -28.77 -10.31 29.30
C SER A 174 -28.36 -11.43 28.35
N LYS A 175 -27.05 -11.73 28.28
CA LYS A 175 -26.54 -12.89 27.51
C LYS A 175 -27.19 -14.20 27.96
N ASN A 176 -27.23 -14.43 29.28
CA ASN A 176 -27.78 -15.65 29.87
C ASN A 176 -29.30 -15.78 29.70
N GLU A 177 -30.02 -14.66 29.65
CA GLU A 177 -31.46 -14.57 29.43
C GLU A 177 -31.86 -14.56 27.97
N GLY A 178 -30.90 -14.58 27.05
CA GLY A 178 -31.11 -14.49 25.60
C GLY A 178 -31.60 -13.10 25.14
N ALA A 179 -31.52 -12.09 26.02
CA ALA A 179 -31.85 -10.71 25.70
C ALA A 179 -30.66 -10.05 24.97
N ARG A 180 -30.95 -9.20 23.99
CA ARG A 180 -29.93 -8.40 23.30
C ARG A 180 -29.83 -7.04 23.95
N ILE A 181 -28.62 -6.67 24.40
CA ILE A 181 -28.30 -5.27 24.67
C ILE A 181 -28.07 -4.60 23.32
N GLY A 182 -28.83 -3.54 23.03
CA GLY A 182 -28.65 -2.73 21.85
C GLY A 182 -27.30 -1.99 21.93
N TYR A 183 -26.49 -2.11 20.91
CA TYR A 183 -25.32 -1.27 20.66
C TYR A 183 -25.41 -0.73 19.23
N GLU A 184 -24.92 0.50 19.04
CA GLU A 184 -25.02 1.22 17.77
C GLU A 184 -23.68 1.29 17.03
N THR A 185 -22.58 1.06 17.76
CA THR A 185 -21.21 1.15 17.23
C THR A 185 -20.41 -0.10 17.54
N ASP A 186 -19.34 -0.34 16.77
CA ASP A 186 -18.38 -1.41 17.06
C ASP A 186 -17.64 -1.18 18.39
N SER A 187 -17.43 0.07 18.78
CA SER A 187 -16.87 0.43 20.08
C SER A 187 -17.76 -0.06 21.22
N GLN A 188 -19.06 0.23 21.17
CA GLN A 188 -20.04 -0.24 22.16
C GLN A 188 -20.14 -1.76 22.18
N LYS A 189 -20.13 -2.41 21.01
CA LYS A 189 -20.08 -3.87 20.88
C LYS A 189 -18.87 -4.44 21.61
N ASN A 190 -17.68 -3.90 21.35
CA ASN A 190 -16.44 -4.35 21.99
C ASN A 190 -16.47 -4.16 23.51
N VAL A 191 -17.05 -3.07 24.00
CA VAL A 191 -17.27 -2.87 25.46
C VAL A 191 -18.13 -3.97 26.04
N VAL A 192 -19.23 -4.34 25.39
CA VAL A 192 -20.15 -5.42 25.82
C VAL A 192 -19.42 -6.77 25.82
N GLU A 193 -18.81 -7.15 24.70
CA GLU A 193 -18.16 -8.45 24.54
C GLU A 193 -16.99 -8.62 25.53
N ASN A 194 -16.16 -7.59 25.69
CA ASN A 194 -15.04 -7.61 26.63
C ASN A 194 -15.50 -7.62 28.08
N SER A 195 -16.58 -6.91 28.41
CA SER A 195 -17.15 -6.97 29.77
C SER A 195 -17.67 -8.36 30.10
N VAL A 196 -18.36 -9.01 29.16
CA VAL A 196 -18.86 -10.39 29.30
C VAL A 196 -17.71 -11.36 29.49
N LEU A 197 -16.68 -11.29 28.64
CA LEU A 197 -15.47 -12.11 28.75
C LEU A 197 -14.83 -11.99 30.14
N LEU A 198 -14.60 -10.76 30.57
CA LEU A 198 -13.97 -10.51 31.88
C LEU A 198 -14.86 -10.99 33.04
N GLN A 199 -16.19 -10.84 32.95
CA GLN A 199 -17.13 -11.39 33.95
C GLN A 199 -17.03 -12.92 34.02
N GLU A 200 -16.97 -13.62 32.88
CA GLU A 200 -16.81 -15.07 32.80
C GLU A 200 -15.47 -15.51 33.39
N LYS A 201 -14.37 -14.82 33.05
CA LYS A 201 -13.02 -15.11 33.57
C LYS A 201 -12.94 -14.91 35.11
N ILE A 202 -13.51 -13.84 35.66
CA ILE A 202 -13.51 -13.54 37.09
C ILE A 202 -14.36 -14.56 37.88
N ARG A 203 -15.47 -15.02 37.31
CA ARG A 203 -16.37 -16.02 37.93
C ARG A 203 -15.91 -17.46 37.75
N ASN A 204 -14.89 -17.69 36.93
CA ASN A 204 -14.34 -19.02 36.75
C ASN A 204 -13.55 -19.46 38.01
N ARG A 205 -13.97 -20.60 38.60
CA ARG A 205 -13.35 -21.16 39.82
C ARG A 205 -11.93 -21.70 39.59
N ASP A 206 -11.56 -22.00 38.37
CA ASP A 206 -10.21 -22.38 38.00
C ASP A 206 -9.25 -21.18 38.09
N ASN A 207 -9.76 -19.97 37.90
CA ASN A 207 -8.98 -18.75 38.03
C ASN A 207 -8.99 -18.23 39.48
N PHE A 208 -10.14 -18.28 40.14
CA PHE A 208 -10.33 -17.78 41.52
C PHE A 208 -11.17 -18.76 42.33
N SER A 209 -10.54 -19.48 43.27
CA SER A 209 -11.22 -20.50 44.06
C SER A 209 -12.28 -19.91 45.01
N ASP A 210 -12.06 -18.72 45.51
CA ASP A 210 -12.91 -18.03 46.47
C ASP A 210 -12.84 -16.50 46.37
N GLN A 211 -13.68 -15.81 47.14
CA GLN A 211 -13.77 -14.35 47.18
C GLN A 211 -12.45 -13.70 47.67
N ASN A 212 -11.70 -14.37 48.49
CA ASN A 212 -10.43 -13.83 49.05
C ASN A 212 -9.36 -13.75 47.95
N GLN A 213 -9.34 -14.70 47.03
CA GLN A 213 -8.45 -14.62 45.86
C GLN A 213 -8.81 -13.46 44.91
N ILE A 214 -10.09 -13.20 44.69
CA ILE A 214 -10.53 -12.02 43.94
C ILE A 214 -10.05 -10.74 44.64
N ASN A 215 -10.21 -10.65 45.93
CA ASN A 215 -9.76 -9.49 46.71
C ASN A 215 -8.24 -9.29 46.62
N LYS A 216 -7.44 -10.38 46.73
CA LYS A 216 -5.98 -10.32 46.55
C LYS A 216 -5.60 -9.91 45.11
N PHE A 217 -6.34 -10.38 44.13
CA PHE A 217 -6.12 -9.98 42.72
C PHE A 217 -6.40 -8.48 42.51
N VAL A 218 -7.46 -7.94 43.13
CA VAL A 218 -7.73 -6.48 43.10
C VAL A 218 -6.57 -5.71 43.75
N GLN A 219 -6.08 -6.18 44.91
CA GLN A 219 -4.93 -5.55 45.57
C GLN A 219 -3.67 -5.60 44.68
N PHE A 220 -3.40 -6.74 44.05
CA PHE A 220 -2.29 -6.91 43.12
C PHE A 220 -2.38 -5.93 41.94
N ILE A 221 -3.51 -5.88 41.25
CA ILE A 221 -3.70 -4.97 40.12
C ILE A 221 -3.53 -3.51 40.58
N THR A 222 -4.04 -3.17 41.74
CA THR A 222 -4.01 -1.80 42.24
C THR A 222 -2.62 -1.35 42.66
N GLN A 223 -1.87 -2.21 43.34
CA GLN A 223 -0.64 -1.82 44.03
C GLN A 223 0.65 -2.27 43.35
N LYS A 224 0.58 -3.35 42.56
CA LYS A 224 1.77 -4.00 41.97
C LYS A 224 1.81 -3.91 40.42
N VAL A 225 0.75 -3.53 39.78
CA VAL A 225 0.73 -3.28 38.33
C VAL A 225 1.02 -1.81 38.09
N ALA A 226 2.11 -1.54 37.36
CA ALA A 226 2.58 -0.18 37.11
C ALA A 226 2.69 0.14 35.62
N LEU A 227 2.52 1.40 35.29
CA LEU A 227 2.72 1.98 33.96
C LEU A 227 3.84 3.03 33.98
N MET A 228 4.64 3.08 32.92
CA MET A 228 5.49 4.25 32.68
C MET A 228 4.61 5.37 32.14
N VAL A 229 4.45 6.42 32.91
CA VAL A 229 3.65 7.60 32.56
C VAL A 229 4.57 8.69 32.04
N VAL A 230 4.46 9.01 30.76
CA VAL A 230 5.19 10.12 30.13
C VAL A 230 4.24 11.30 30.01
N LYS A 231 4.47 12.36 30.80
CA LYS A 231 3.69 13.60 30.75
C LYS A 231 4.41 14.64 29.87
N THR A 232 3.68 15.27 28.98
CA THR A 232 4.19 16.30 28.07
C THR A 232 3.40 17.61 28.23
N PRO A 233 4.00 18.77 27.96
CA PRO A 233 3.35 20.05 28.12
C PRO A 233 2.26 20.33 27.08
N ASN A 234 2.29 19.64 25.93
CA ASN A 234 1.35 19.81 24.84
C ASN A 234 1.27 18.54 23.96
N GLN A 235 0.28 18.51 23.10
CA GLN A 235 -0.05 17.42 22.20
C GLN A 235 1.03 17.19 21.12
N GLU A 236 1.60 18.27 20.54
CA GLU A 236 2.64 18.17 19.52
C GLU A 236 3.88 17.41 20.05
N THR A 237 4.32 17.75 21.26
CA THR A 237 5.43 17.06 21.92
C THR A 237 5.10 15.58 22.19
N ALA A 238 3.85 15.29 22.63
CA ALA A 238 3.40 13.94 22.88
C ALA A 238 3.41 13.08 21.61
N ILE A 239 2.87 13.60 20.51
CA ILE A 239 2.84 12.91 19.21
C ILE A 239 4.26 12.65 18.70
N ARG A 240 5.17 13.63 18.87
CA ARG A 240 6.57 13.47 18.48
C ARG A 240 7.28 12.38 19.27
N ILE A 241 7.06 12.32 20.59
CA ILE A 241 7.62 11.26 21.44
C ILE A 241 7.06 9.90 21.06
N PHE A 242 5.74 9.82 20.89
CA PHE A 242 5.07 8.60 20.46
C PHE A 242 5.63 8.06 19.14
N SER A 243 5.87 8.94 18.16
CA SER A 243 6.48 8.57 16.87
C SER A 243 7.90 8.00 17.03
N VAL A 244 8.70 8.53 17.97
CA VAL A 244 10.06 8.05 18.23
C VAL A 244 10.05 6.72 18.99
N MET A 245 9.14 6.56 19.93
CA MET A 245 9.06 5.33 20.77
C MET A 245 8.50 4.14 19.98
N ASN A 246 7.57 4.37 19.06
CA ASN A 246 6.95 3.31 18.26
C ASN A 246 7.78 2.83 17.06
N ASN A 247 8.95 3.41 16.78
CA ASN A 247 9.86 2.94 15.72
C ASN A 247 10.36 1.48 15.90
N ARG A 248 9.89 0.77 16.93
CA ARG A 248 10.18 -0.65 17.20
C ARG A 248 8.94 -1.56 17.27
N GLY A 249 7.76 -1.03 17.00
CA GLY A 249 6.50 -1.76 17.11
C GLY A 249 5.54 -1.45 15.98
N LEU A 250 4.32 -1.23 16.05
CA LEU A 250 3.39 -0.84 14.99
C LEU A 250 3.63 0.63 14.62
N ASP A 251 4.04 0.90 13.37
CA ASP A 251 4.22 2.26 12.86
C ASP A 251 2.94 3.08 13.04
N LEU A 252 3.10 4.28 13.63
CA LEU A 252 2.03 5.27 13.62
C LEU A 252 1.70 5.56 12.17
N GLN A 253 0.45 5.36 11.77
CA GLN A 253 0.04 5.66 10.41
C GLN A 253 0.10 7.17 10.19
N ILE A 254 0.54 7.58 9.01
CA ILE A 254 0.62 9.01 8.63
C ILE A 254 -0.74 9.68 8.80
N CYS A 255 -1.81 8.95 8.51
CA CYS A 255 -3.18 9.42 8.65
C CYS A 255 -3.56 9.78 10.10
N ASP A 256 -3.09 9.03 11.10
CA ASP A 256 -3.42 9.30 12.50
C ASP A 256 -2.79 10.64 12.96
N VAL A 257 -1.53 10.88 12.56
CA VAL A 257 -0.83 12.16 12.85
C VAL A 257 -1.51 13.32 12.14
N PHE A 258 -1.79 13.14 10.87
CA PHE A 258 -2.40 14.18 10.06
C PHE A 258 -3.83 14.51 10.52
N LYS A 259 -4.64 13.49 10.86
CA LYS A 259 -5.96 13.66 11.48
C LYS A 259 -5.90 14.55 12.73
N ALA A 260 -4.96 14.25 13.62
CA ALA A 260 -4.79 15.01 14.85
C ALA A 260 -4.51 16.49 14.56
N GLU A 261 -3.57 16.77 13.64
CA GLU A 261 -3.19 18.13 13.26
C GLU A 261 -4.29 18.92 12.55
N VAL A 262 -5.13 18.22 11.75
CA VAL A 262 -6.29 18.83 11.08
C VAL A 262 -7.37 19.19 12.10
N LEU A 263 -7.73 18.25 12.98
CA LEU A 263 -8.81 18.44 13.94
C LEU A 263 -8.44 19.43 15.06
N GLU A 264 -7.15 19.54 15.42
CA GLU A 264 -6.69 20.53 16.42
C GLU A 264 -6.94 21.99 15.98
N LYS A 265 -7.04 22.24 14.67
CA LYS A 265 -7.32 23.58 14.13
C LYS A 265 -8.81 23.95 14.17
N ILE A 266 -9.70 23.05 14.58
CA ILE A 266 -11.12 23.31 14.75
C ILE A 266 -11.34 23.72 16.21
N GLU A 267 -11.68 24.98 16.43
CA GLU A 267 -11.87 25.53 17.79
C GLU A 267 -13.20 25.12 18.43
N ASP A 268 -14.25 24.94 17.62
CA ASP A 268 -15.57 24.53 18.08
C ASP A 268 -15.61 23.01 18.29
N GLU A 269 -16.00 22.59 19.50
CA GLU A 269 -15.95 21.19 19.92
C GLU A 269 -17.01 20.34 19.18
N GLU A 270 -18.20 20.88 18.92
CA GLU A 270 -19.27 20.16 18.17
C GLU A 270 -18.86 19.98 16.70
N VAL A 271 -18.30 21.02 16.08
CA VAL A 271 -17.78 20.96 14.71
C VAL A 271 -16.58 20.01 14.63
N CYS A 272 -15.70 20.00 15.63
CA CYS A 272 -14.57 19.09 15.70
C CYS A 272 -15.03 17.62 15.73
N ASP A 273 -16.05 17.31 16.54
CA ASP A 273 -16.61 15.96 16.62
C ASP A 273 -17.30 15.54 15.31
N GLU A 274 -18.03 16.45 14.64
CA GLU A 274 -18.65 16.22 13.33
C GLU A 274 -17.57 15.84 12.29
N TYR A 275 -16.49 16.61 12.20
CA TYR A 275 -15.42 16.35 11.23
C TYR A 275 -14.54 15.16 11.60
N ALA A 276 -14.41 14.85 12.90
CA ALA A 276 -13.78 13.62 13.35
C ALA A 276 -14.56 12.39 12.89
N GLN A 277 -15.90 12.44 13.01
CA GLN A 277 -16.77 11.38 12.51
C GLN A 277 -16.70 11.25 10.97
N LYS A 278 -16.74 12.38 10.26
CA LYS A 278 -16.63 12.39 8.79
C LYS A 278 -15.30 11.78 8.32
N TRP A 279 -14.22 12.08 9.02
CA TRP A 279 -12.91 11.46 8.77
C TRP A 279 -12.95 9.94 8.93
N GLU A 280 -13.60 9.43 9.99
CA GLU A 280 -13.74 8.00 10.23
C GLU A 280 -14.58 7.30 9.16
N GLU A 281 -15.64 7.94 8.69
CA GLU A 281 -16.44 7.44 7.58
C GLU A 281 -15.59 7.31 6.30
N LEU A 282 -14.65 8.24 6.07
CA LEU A 282 -13.68 8.16 4.97
C LEU A 282 -12.62 7.06 5.20
N GLU A 283 -12.15 6.86 6.43
CA GLU A 283 -11.26 5.75 6.77
C GLU A 283 -11.93 4.39 6.53
N ASP A 284 -13.19 4.23 6.93
CA ASP A 284 -13.96 3.01 6.72
C ASP A 284 -14.22 2.76 5.22
N LEU A 285 -14.57 3.80 4.48
CA LEU A 285 -14.81 3.74 3.04
C LEU A 285 -13.59 3.21 2.27
N VAL A 286 -12.40 3.74 2.57
CA VAL A 286 -11.13 3.37 1.92
C VAL A 286 -10.56 2.10 2.51
N GLY A 287 -10.81 1.85 3.77
CA GLY A 287 -10.19 0.84 4.62
C GLY A 287 -8.88 1.35 5.22
N ARG A 288 -8.80 1.31 6.52
CA ARG A 288 -7.71 1.90 7.31
C ARG A 288 -6.31 1.57 6.80
N ASN A 289 -6.05 0.30 6.46
CA ASN A 289 -4.73 -0.14 5.96
C ASN A 289 -4.33 0.49 4.61
N ASN A 290 -5.26 1.07 3.88
CA ASN A 290 -5.03 1.70 2.59
C ASN A 290 -5.08 3.23 2.66
N PHE A 291 -5.42 3.80 3.82
CA PHE A 291 -5.68 5.23 3.93
C PHE A 291 -4.42 6.07 3.70
N ASP A 292 -3.28 5.66 4.27
CA ASP A 292 -1.98 6.30 4.03
C ASP A 292 -1.59 6.29 2.55
N GLN A 293 -1.86 5.17 1.87
CA GLN A 293 -1.63 5.06 0.43
C GLN A 293 -2.55 5.99 -0.37
N ALA A 294 -3.83 6.07 0.02
CA ALA A 294 -4.78 6.98 -0.60
C ALA A 294 -4.35 8.45 -0.43
N LEU A 295 -3.92 8.85 0.77
CA LEU A 295 -3.36 10.18 1.03
C LEU A 295 -2.11 10.45 0.18
N SER A 296 -1.23 9.46 0.02
CA SER A 296 -0.06 9.56 -0.86
C SER A 296 -0.45 9.82 -2.31
N HIS A 297 -1.53 9.20 -2.80
CA HIS A 297 -2.05 9.48 -4.14
C HIS A 297 -2.63 10.89 -4.27
N VAL A 298 -3.32 11.40 -3.25
CA VAL A 298 -3.79 12.78 -3.21
C VAL A 298 -2.61 13.76 -3.28
N CYS A 299 -1.55 13.51 -2.50
CA CYS A 299 -0.31 14.29 -2.57
C CYS A 299 0.31 14.26 -3.97
N THR A 300 0.36 13.09 -4.60
CA THR A 300 0.91 12.92 -5.96
C THR A 300 0.15 13.73 -7.00
N ILE A 301 -1.18 13.85 -6.87
CA ILE A 301 -2.02 14.66 -7.77
C ILE A 301 -1.75 16.16 -7.56
N LYS A 302 -1.68 16.60 -6.32
CA LYS A 302 -1.50 18.02 -6.00
C LYS A 302 -0.07 18.50 -6.24
N HIS A 303 0.93 17.62 -6.04
CA HIS A 303 2.35 17.91 -6.22
C HIS A 303 3.10 16.82 -6.99
N PRO A 304 3.01 16.76 -8.32
CA PRO A 304 3.63 15.71 -9.14
C PRO A 304 5.17 15.74 -9.20
N TYR A 305 5.84 16.76 -8.62
CA TYR A 305 7.30 16.97 -8.77
C TYR A 305 8.16 16.54 -7.58
N THR A 306 7.59 16.01 -6.53
CA THR A 306 8.25 15.93 -5.24
C THR A 306 9.18 14.74 -5.07
N LYS A 307 10.45 15.00 -4.77
CA LYS A 307 11.46 13.95 -4.56
C LYS A 307 12.08 13.86 -3.16
N ASN A 308 11.92 14.87 -2.29
CA ASN A 308 12.75 14.99 -1.08
C ASN A 308 11.98 15.25 0.22
N LYS A 309 10.65 15.11 0.25
CA LYS A 309 9.85 15.32 1.47
C LYS A 309 9.05 14.05 1.78
N THR A 310 8.73 13.85 3.05
CA THR A 310 7.81 12.77 3.46
C THR A 310 6.38 13.11 3.04
N VAL A 311 5.50 12.10 2.98
CA VAL A 311 4.06 12.32 2.69
C VAL A 311 3.46 13.29 3.72
N LEU A 312 3.80 13.14 4.99
CA LEU A 312 3.32 14.02 6.06
C LEU A 312 3.76 15.48 5.88
N ASP A 313 5.02 15.73 5.48
CA ASP A 313 5.51 17.09 5.21
C ASP A 313 4.75 17.73 4.06
N TYR A 314 4.37 16.93 3.05
CA TYR A 314 3.53 17.42 1.96
C TYR A 314 2.12 17.76 2.40
N LEU A 315 1.49 16.87 3.16
CA LEU A 315 0.15 17.10 3.70
C LEU A 315 0.10 18.39 4.53
N ARG A 316 1.12 18.63 5.35
CA ARG A 316 1.24 19.86 6.14
C ARG A 316 1.35 21.10 5.25
N GLN A 317 2.30 21.09 4.32
CA GLN A 317 2.58 22.23 3.45
C GLN A 317 1.41 22.55 2.51
N ILE A 318 0.79 21.54 1.90
CA ILE A 318 -0.26 21.73 0.90
C ILE A 318 -1.59 22.10 1.53
N PHE A 319 -1.90 21.50 2.66
CA PHE A 319 -3.25 21.55 3.20
C PHE A 319 -3.34 22.38 4.48
N LEU A 320 -2.44 22.20 5.44
CA LEU A 320 -2.56 22.86 6.72
C LEU A 320 -2.15 24.35 6.70
N GLU A 321 -1.35 24.78 5.71
CA GLU A 321 -0.94 26.17 5.55
C GLU A 321 -1.92 26.97 4.69
N GLU A 322 -2.63 26.32 3.74
CA GLU A 322 -3.43 27.01 2.72
C GLU A 322 -4.95 26.85 2.89
N LEU A 323 -5.41 25.80 3.61
CA LEU A 323 -6.83 25.46 3.71
C LEU A 323 -7.32 25.40 5.15
N THR A 324 -8.61 25.68 5.34
CA THR A 324 -9.29 25.32 6.59
C THR A 324 -9.53 23.81 6.65
N PRO A 325 -9.66 23.22 7.86
CA PRO A 325 -9.96 21.80 8.01
C PRO A 325 -11.21 21.35 7.24
N GLN A 326 -12.25 22.18 7.23
CA GLN A 326 -13.50 21.90 6.54
C GLN A 326 -13.30 21.81 5.02
N LEU A 327 -12.67 22.80 4.40
CA LEU A 327 -12.36 22.80 2.97
C LEU A 327 -11.45 21.62 2.58
N LEU A 328 -10.48 21.29 3.44
CA LEU A 328 -9.62 20.14 3.23
C LEU A 328 -10.43 18.83 3.16
N ILE A 329 -11.30 18.61 4.15
CA ILE A 329 -12.04 17.35 4.25
C ILE A 329 -13.12 17.29 3.17
N ASP A 330 -13.93 18.36 2.99
CA ASP A 330 -15.10 18.38 2.12
C ASP A 330 -14.76 18.47 0.64
N ASP A 331 -13.81 19.34 0.27
CA ASP A 331 -13.51 19.65 -1.13
C ASP A 331 -12.33 18.85 -1.70
N ILE A 332 -11.47 18.32 -0.82
CA ILE A 332 -10.28 17.56 -1.25
C ILE A 332 -10.37 16.10 -0.83
N LEU A 333 -10.39 15.79 0.48
CA LEU A 333 -10.27 14.39 0.90
C LEU A 333 -11.50 13.58 0.50
N GLU A 334 -12.70 14.04 0.77
CA GLU A 334 -13.92 13.28 0.49
C GLU A 334 -14.04 12.89 -1.00
N PRO A 335 -14.00 13.81 -1.98
CA PRO A 335 -14.15 13.43 -3.39
C PRO A 335 -13.02 12.55 -3.91
N TYR A 336 -11.77 12.74 -3.43
CA TYR A 336 -10.63 11.94 -3.87
C TYR A 336 -10.66 10.52 -3.26
N LEU A 337 -11.04 10.41 -1.99
CA LEU A 337 -11.15 9.12 -1.30
C LEU A 337 -12.36 8.31 -1.79
N GLN A 338 -13.48 8.97 -2.11
CA GLN A 338 -14.61 8.32 -2.80
C GLN A 338 -14.19 7.76 -4.17
N ALA A 339 -13.43 8.53 -4.95
CA ALA A 339 -12.87 8.05 -6.22
C ALA A 339 -11.94 6.85 -5.97
N TYR A 340 -11.02 6.94 -5.02
CA TYR A 340 -10.11 5.84 -4.66
C TYR A 340 -10.88 4.57 -4.28
N ALA A 341 -11.94 4.67 -3.48
CA ALA A 341 -12.75 3.53 -3.08
C ALA A 341 -13.41 2.81 -4.29
N VAL A 342 -13.87 3.57 -5.29
CA VAL A 342 -14.38 2.99 -6.56
C VAL A 342 -13.26 2.33 -7.34
N LEU A 343 -12.12 3.00 -7.51
CA LEU A 343 -10.99 2.51 -8.29
C LEU A 343 -10.38 1.25 -7.68
N THR A 344 -10.36 1.11 -6.36
CA THR A 344 -9.85 -0.06 -5.64
C THR A 344 -10.89 -1.14 -5.35
N GLN A 345 -12.13 -0.97 -5.86
CA GLN A 345 -13.27 -1.90 -5.70
C GLN A 345 -13.79 -2.03 -4.26
N ARG A 346 -13.56 -1.04 -3.42
CA ARG A 346 -14.24 -0.96 -2.13
C ARG A 346 -15.75 -0.75 -2.32
N ILE A 347 -16.09 0.08 -3.32
CA ILE A 347 -17.45 0.22 -3.82
C ILE A 347 -17.48 0.08 -5.34
N ASN A 348 -18.59 -0.38 -5.88
CA ASN A 348 -18.79 -0.46 -7.32
C ASN A 348 -19.35 0.86 -7.87
N TYR A 349 -18.89 1.25 -9.07
CA TYR A 349 -19.55 2.31 -9.82
C TYR A 349 -20.97 1.86 -10.22
N ARG A 350 -21.99 2.67 -9.92
CA ARG A 350 -23.42 2.31 -10.11
C ARG A 350 -24.22 3.33 -10.90
N ALA A 351 -23.61 4.43 -11.36
CA ALA A 351 -24.33 5.63 -11.78
C ALA A 351 -25.07 5.53 -13.14
N SER A 352 -25.00 4.40 -13.89
CA SER A 352 -25.59 4.35 -15.24
C SER A 352 -25.64 2.94 -15.84
N GLU A 353 -26.25 2.84 -17.04
CA GLU A 353 -26.23 1.64 -17.89
C GLU A 353 -24.79 1.18 -18.23
N LYS A 354 -23.81 2.08 -18.25
CA LYS A 354 -22.39 1.77 -18.49
C LYS A 354 -21.63 1.27 -17.23
N ALA A 355 -22.31 1.14 -16.10
CA ALA A 355 -21.66 0.75 -14.85
C ALA A 355 -20.91 -0.59 -14.94
N GLU A 356 -21.48 -1.56 -15.63
CA GLU A 356 -20.84 -2.86 -15.81
C GLU A 356 -19.55 -2.76 -16.65
N GLU A 357 -19.57 -2.00 -17.74
CA GLU A 357 -18.41 -1.77 -18.60
C GLU A 357 -17.30 -1.03 -17.83
N VAL A 358 -17.66 0.02 -17.09
CA VAL A 358 -16.72 0.78 -16.26
C VAL A 358 -16.06 -0.13 -15.22
N ASN A 359 -16.83 -0.90 -14.44
CA ASN A 359 -16.30 -1.80 -13.43
C ASN A 359 -15.43 -2.91 -14.05
N CYS A 360 -15.75 -3.35 -15.27
CA CYS A 360 -14.95 -4.33 -16.00
C CYS A 360 -13.57 -3.74 -16.36
N ILE A 361 -13.51 -2.53 -16.92
CA ILE A 361 -12.23 -1.86 -17.25
C ILE A 361 -11.41 -1.61 -15.98
N LEU A 362 -12.05 -1.18 -14.88
CA LEU A 362 -11.38 -1.04 -13.59
C LEU A 362 -10.79 -2.36 -13.09
N SER A 363 -11.45 -3.51 -13.35
CA SER A 363 -10.91 -4.82 -12.99
C SER A 363 -9.60 -5.14 -13.72
N TYR A 364 -9.47 -4.75 -15.00
CA TYR A 364 -8.23 -4.94 -15.77
C TYR A 364 -7.11 -4.02 -15.29
N LEU A 365 -7.41 -2.77 -14.94
CA LEU A 365 -6.44 -1.86 -14.33
C LEU A 365 -5.85 -2.46 -13.05
N ARG A 366 -6.68 -3.07 -12.21
CA ARG A 366 -6.26 -3.73 -10.96
C ARG A 366 -5.44 -5.01 -11.16
N PHE A 367 -5.46 -5.64 -12.33
CA PHE A 367 -4.55 -6.74 -12.65
C PHE A 367 -3.09 -6.28 -12.71
N ASN A 368 -2.84 -5.01 -13.02
CA ASN A 368 -1.53 -4.42 -12.84
C ASN A 368 -1.22 -4.35 -11.34
N LYS A 369 -0.07 -4.90 -10.92
CA LYS A 369 0.35 -4.92 -9.51
C LYS A 369 1.07 -3.63 -9.09
N ASN A 370 0.97 -2.59 -9.89
CA ASN A 370 1.44 -1.24 -9.59
C ASN A 370 0.25 -0.30 -9.42
N ASP A 371 0.44 0.75 -8.65
CA ASP A 371 -0.61 1.70 -8.29
C ASP A 371 -0.44 3.06 -8.99
N ASP A 372 0.54 3.19 -9.89
CA ASP A 372 0.87 4.45 -10.56
C ASP A 372 -0.28 4.98 -11.45
N TRP A 373 -1.18 4.11 -11.84
CA TRP A 373 -2.37 4.45 -12.63
C TRP A 373 -3.51 5.08 -11.79
N ILE A 374 -3.46 4.94 -10.46
CA ILE A 374 -4.53 5.42 -9.56
C ILE A 374 -4.65 6.95 -9.56
N PRO A 375 -3.58 7.75 -9.39
CA PRO A 375 -3.68 9.21 -9.43
C PRO A 375 -4.33 9.74 -10.72
N PRO A 376 -3.91 9.37 -11.94
CA PRO A 376 -4.61 9.78 -13.16
C PRO A 376 -6.06 9.25 -13.24
N ALA A 377 -6.34 8.05 -12.72
CA ALA A 377 -7.70 7.52 -12.70
C ALA A 377 -8.63 8.32 -11.77
N ILE A 378 -8.13 8.81 -10.62
CA ILE A 378 -8.88 9.70 -9.72
C ILE A 378 -9.31 10.96 -10.46
N LEU A 379 -8.41 11.61 -11.21
CA LEU A 379 -8.75 12.81 -11.99
C LEU A 379 -9.81 12.53 -13.05
N ILE A 380 -9.69 11.40 -13.76
CA ILE A 380 -10.70 10.97 -14.75
C ILE A 380 -12.05 10.76 -14.04
N TYR A 381 -12.05 10.04 -12.92
CA TYR A 381 -13.27 9.72 -12.19
C TYR A 381 -13.96 10.99 -11.67
N ILE A 382 -13.26 11.87 -10.98
CA ILE A 382 -13.83 13.13 -10.46
C ILE A 382 -14.43 13.96 -11.59
N ARG A 383 -13.74 14.06 -12.72
CA ARG A 383 -14.16 14.88 -13.88
C ARG A 383 -15.38 14.31 -14.60
N TYR A 384 -15.48 12.98 -14.70
CA TYR A 384 -16.43 12.32 -15.59
C TYR A 384 -17.39 11.34 -14.90
N LYS A 385 -17.40 11.22 -13.56
CA LYS A 385 -18.28 10.29 -12.83
C LYS A 385 -19.77 10.42 -13.22
N ASN A 386 -20.21 11.63 -13.58
CA ASN A 386 -21.57 11.94 -14.01
C ASN A 386 -21.73 11.93 -15.55
N LYS A 387 -20.71 11.53 -16.32
CA LYS A 387 -20.69 11.42 -17.78
C LYS A 387 -20.16 10.05 -18.19
N PRO A 388 -20.95 8.98 -18.02
CA PRO A 388 -20.48 7.60 -18.06
C PRO A 388 -19.82 7.19 -19.38
N GLU A 389 -20.27 7.71 -20.50
CA GLU A 389 -19.66 7.47 -21.81
C GLU A 389 -18.22 8.03 -21.89
N LYS A 390 -18.00 9.26 -21.37
CA LYS A 390 -16.68 9.87 -21.32
C LYS A 390 -15.80 9.17 -20.27
N LEU A 391 -16.36 8.83 -19.10
CA LEU A 391 -15.66 8.06 -18.08
C LEU A 391 -15.11 6.75 -18.66
N LEU A 392 -15.97 5.98 -19.31
CA LEU A 392 -15.59 4.73 -19.94
C LEU A 392 -14.53 4.93 -21.04
N ALA A 393 -14.69 5.93 -21.89
CA ALA A 393 -13.75 6.23 -22.99
C ALA A 393 -12.35 6.57 -22.45
N PHE A 394 -12.26 7.42 -21.43
CA PHE A 394 -10.97 7.80 -20.83
C PHE A 394 -10.35 6.67 -19.99
N LEU A 395 -11.15 5.89 -19.28
CA LEU A 395 -10.65 4.71 -18.57
C LEU A 395 -10.11 3.64 -19.52
N LYS A 396 -10.70 3.44 -20.72
CA LYS A 396 -10.15 2.55 -21.75
C LYS A 396 -8.79 3.05 -22.26
N LYS A 397 -8.61 4.37 -22.47
CA LYS A 397 -7.32 4.96 -22.86
C LYS A 397 -6.27 4.81 -21.75
N LEU A 398 -6.66 5.05 -20.50
CA LEU A 398 -5.77 4.84 -19.34
C LEU A 398 -5.38 3.37 -19.19
N GLU A 399 -6.31 2.44 -19.39
CA GLU A 399 -6.05 1.00 -19.32
C GLU A 399 -5.01 0.58 -20.36
N LEU A 400 -5.12 1.03 -21.60
CA LEU A 400 -4.15 0.78 -22.65
C LEU A 400 -2.75 1.29 -22.27
N LEU A 401 -2.65 2.55 -21.79
CA LEU A 401 -1.39 3.12 -21.34
C LEU A 401 -0.80 2.35 -20.18
N ALA A 402 -1.62 1.99 -19.18
CA ALA A 402 -1.19 1.21 -18.03
C ALA A 402 -0.72 -0.21 -18.42
N ALA A 403 -1.43 -0.87 -19.34
CA ALA A 403 -1.03 -2.18 -19.87
C ALA A 403 0.34 -2.12 -20.57
N TYR A 404 0.57 -1.09 -21.42
CA TYR A 404 1.86 -0.84 -22.02
C TYR A 404 2.96 -0.61 -20.99
N LEU A 405 2.76 0.30 -20.05
CA LEU A 405 3.76 0.63 -19.03
C LEU A 405 4.11 -0.57 -18.15
N ASN A 406 3.12 -1.40 -17.84
CA ASN A 406 3.34 -2.64 -17.11
C ASN A 406 4.12 -3.67 -17.93
N ALA A 407 3.74 -3.90 -19.18
CA ALA A 407 4.39 -4.87 -20.07
C ALA A 407 5.80 -4.45 -20.45
N SER A 408 6.08 -3.16 -20.67
CA SER A 408 7.38 -2.62 -21.06
C SER A 408 8.48 -2.72 -19.98
N GLY A 409 8.15 -3.19 -18.78
CA GLY A 409 9.14 -3.37 -17.72
C GLY A 409 9.70 -2.09 -17.12
N LYS A 410 9.13 -0.92 -17.45
CA LYS A 410 9.56 0.37 -16.92
C LYS A 410 9.54 0.36 -15.38
N ASN A 411 10.54 0.99 -14.77
CA ASN A 411 10.59 1.15 -13.32
C ASN A 411 9.59 2.22 -12.84
N ILE A 412 9.36 2.28 -11.53
CA ILE A 412 8.38 3.20 -10.93
C ILE A 412 8.63 4.67 -11.32
N GLY A 413 9.88 5.13 -11.32
CA GLY A 413 10.22 6.51 -11.69
C GLY A 413 9.86 6.84 -13.14
N GLN A 414 10.12 5.92 -14.07
CA GLN A 414 9.76 6.09 -15.48
C GLN A 414 8.24 6.09 -15.70
N ARG A 415 7.50 5.26 -14.95
CA ARG A 415 6.03 5.24 -15.05
C ARG A 415 5.41 6.51 -14.47
N LEU A 416 5.87 6.96 -13.30
CA LEU A 416 5.44 8.23 -12.71
C LEU A 416 5.75 9.41 -13.64
N GLN A 417 6.93 9.47 -14.23
CA GLN A 417 7.31 10.49 -15.20
C GLN A 417 6.38 10.49 -16.42
N ARG A 418 5.90 9.31 -16.88
CA ARG A 418 4.96 9.21 -18.01
C ARG A 418 3.57 9.73 -17.67
N TYR A 419 3.11 9.57 -16.41
CA TYR A 419 1.82 10.10 -15.96
C TYR A 419 1.87 11.58 -15.56
N GLN A 420 3.05 12.11 -15.26
CA GLN A 420 3.23 13.47 -14.73
C GLN A 420 2.60 14.58 -15.58
N PRO A 421 2.71 14.61 -16.94
CA PRO A 421 2.06 15.63 -17.75
C PRO A 421 0.53 15.63 -17.56
N MET A 422 -0.08 14.45 -17.44
CA MET A 422 -1.50 14.33 -17.17
C MET A 422 -1.87 14.94 -15.80
N LEU A 423 -1.10 14.66 -14.76
CA LEU A 423 -1.36 15.20 -13.42
C LEU A 423 -1.23 16.72 -13.39
N LEU A 424 -0.32 17.30 -14.19
CA LEU A 424 -0.13 18.75 -14.29
C LEU A 424 -1.23 19.46 -15.13
N ASP A 425 -1.59 18.87 -16.24
CA ASP A 425 -2.55 19.48 -17.18
C ASP A 425 -3.99 19.24 -16.73
N CYS A 426 -4.31 18.01 -16.31
CA CYS A 426 -5.70 17.59 -16.07
C CYS A 426 -6.20 17.87 -14.65
N ALA A 427 -5.32 18.21 -13.70
CA ALA A 427 -5.72 18.63 -12.35
C ALA A 427 -6.28 20.07 -12.32
N LYS A 428 -6.08 20.85 -13.39
CA LYS A 428 -6.58 22.23 -13.49
C LYS A 428 -8.08 22.24 -13.75
N GLU A 429 -8.80 23.17 -13.18
CA GLU A 429 -10.23 23.39 -13.46
C GLU A 429 -10.49 23.70 -14.94
N THR A 430 -9.54 24.38 -15.57
CA THR A 430 -9.57 24.76 -16.99
C THR A 430 -9.28 23.60 -17.95
N ALA A 431 -8.93 22.42 -17.46
CA ALA A 431 -8.59 21.25 -18.27
C ALA A 431 -9.75 20.86 -19.21
N LYS A 432 -9.40 20.53 -20.45
CA LYS A 432 -10.35 20.12 -21.51
C LYS A 432 -10.19 18.65 -21.84
N ASP A 433 -11.18 18.06 -22.50
CA ASP A 433 -11.13 16.67 -22.94
C ASP A 433 -9.86 16.38 -23.78
N GLY A 434 -9.43 17.33 -24.62
CA GLY A 434 -8.21 17.22 -25.42
C GLY A 434 -6.93 17.07 -24.61
N ASP A 435 -6.87 17.60 -23.37
CA ASP A 435 -5.72 17.44 -22.48
C ASP A 435 -5.63 16.00 -21.97
N PHE A 436 -6.78 15.40 -21.61
CA PHE A 436 -6.85 13.98 -21.24
C PHE A 436 -6.47 13.08 -22.42
N GLU A 437 -7.00 13.38 -23.63
CA GLU A 437 -6.70 12.61 -24.84
C GLU A 437 -5.22 12.59 -25.16
N ARG A 438 -4.59 13.78 -25.20
CA ARG A 438 -3.16 13.93 -25.51
C ARG A 438 -2.28 13.18 -24.49
N ASN A 439 -2.57 13.32 -23.21
CA ASN A 439 -1.74 12.76 -22.15
C ASN A 439 -1.90 11.23 -22.00
N LEU A 440 -3.05 10.67 -22.38
CA LEU A 440 -3.31 9.22 -22.32
C LEU A 440 -2.93 8.48 -23.61
N ALA A 441 -2.80 9.16 -24.73
CA ALA A 441 -2.44 8.53 -25.98
C ALA A 441 -1.02 7.94 -25.94
N LEU A 442 -0.84 6.74 -26.49
CA LEU A 442 0.50 6.21 -26.75
C LEU A 442 1.17 7.05 -27.86
N THR A 443 2.43 7.36 -27.69
CA THR A 443 3.24 7.88 -28.78
C THR A 443 3.46 6.80 -29.84
N ASN A 444 3.90 7.17 -31.05
CA ASN A 444 4.19 6.20 -32.10
C ASN A 444 5.26 5.20 -31.68
N ASP A 445 6.29 5.66 -30.95
CA ASP A 445 7.35 4.79 -30.42
C ASP A 445 6.82 3.85 -29.35
N GLU A 446 5.94 4.34 -28.45
CA GLU A 446 5.29 3.51 -27.44
C GLU A 446 4.38 2.45 -28.06
N ALA A 447 3.62 2.81 -29.07
CA ALA A 447 2.73 1.89 -29.81
C ALA A 447 3.54 0.82 -30.54
N THR A 448 4.61 1.22 -31.24
CA THR A 448 5.54 0.29 -31.92
C THR A 448 6.22 -0.64 -30.92
N ASN A 449 6.72 -0.11 -29.81
CA ASN A 449 7.34 -0.92 -28.76
C ASN A 449 6.33 -1.91 -28.14
N PHE A 450 5.09 -1.47 -27.91
CA PHE A 450 4.06 -2.36 -27.36
C PHE A 450 3.72 -3.50 -28.32
N TYR A 451 3.58 -3.19 -29.63
CA TYR A 451 3.43 -4.21 -30.67
C TYR A 451 4.57 -5.24 -30.62
N ASN A 452 5.81 -4.77 -30.57
CA ASN A 452 6.99 -5.64 -30.52
C ASN A 452 7.00 -6.53 -29.24
N ILE A 453 6.55 -6.00 -28.08
CA ILE A 453 6.42 -6.80 -26.85
C ILE A 453 5.39 -7.91 -27.06
N LEU A 454 4.25 -7.62 -27.70
CA LEU A 454 3.19 -8.60 -27.98
C LEU A 454 3.63 -9.65 -29.00
N ASP A 455 4.48 -9.28 -29.97
CA ASP A 455 4.99 -10.20 -31.01
C ASP A 455 6.27 -10.96 -30.60
N ARG A 456 6.81 -10.72 -29.41
CA ARG A 456 7.97 -11.45 -28.88
C ARG A 456 7.56 -12.49 -27.81
N ASP A 457 8.50 -12.85 -26.97
CA ASP A 457 8.35 -13.90 -25.96
C ASP A 457 7.57 -13.42 -24.73
N VAL A 458 6.28 -13.21 -24.90
CA VAL A 458 5.36 -12.75 -23.85
C VAL A 458 5.45 -13.60 -22.58
N TYR A 459 5.75 -14.89 -22.71
CA TYR A 459 5.88 -15.77 -21.55
C TYR A 459 7.05 -15.40 -20.65
N LEU A 460 8.11 -14.83 -21.17
CA LEU A 460 9.31 -14.44 -20.42
C LEU A 460 9.13 -13.14 -19.62
N LEU A 461 8.04 -12.41 -19.82
CA LEU A 461 7.69 -11.32 -18.93
C LEU A 461 7.55 -11.82 -17.48
N GLN A 462 7.83 -10.95 -16.53
CA GLN A 462 7.61 -11.25 -15.11
C GLN A 462 6.21 -11.83 -14.88
N LYS A 463 6.06 -12.81 -14.00
CA LYS A 463 4.86 -13.65 -13.83
C LYS A 463 3.54 -12.85 -13.75
N ASP A 464 3.50 -11.80 -12.93
CA ASP A 464 2.26 -11.02 -12.75
C ASP A 464 1.97 -10.14 -13.98
N ARG A 465 2.99 -9.54 -14.59
CA ARG A 465 2.85 -8.75 -15.83
C ARG A 465 2.34 -9.60 -16.98
N ARG A 466 2.94 -10.78 -17.17
CA ARG A 466 2.51 -11.76 -18.17
C ARG A 466 1.06 -12.16 -17.98
N LYS A 467 0.68 -12.48 -16.74
CA LYS A 467 -0.68 -12.93 -16.42
C LYS A 467 -1.71 -11.83 -16.65
N ALA A 468 -1.43 -10.60 -16.19
CA ALA A 468 -2.29 -9.44 -16.43
C ALA A 468 -2.49 -9.20 -17.94
N LEU A 469 -1.40 -9.20 -18.70
CA LEU A 469 -1.43 -9.01 -20.15
C LEU A 469 -2.23 -10.10 -20.87
N LEU A 470 -2.01 -11.37 -20.55
CA LEU A 470 -2.72 -12.48 -21.20
C LEU A 470 -4.20 -12.52 -20.85
N LEU A 471 -4.60 -12.21 -19.63
CA LEU A 471 -6.01 -12.07 -19.27
C LEU A 471 -6.68 -10.93 -20.03
N ARG A 472 -5.97 -9.83 -20.23
CA ARG A 472 -6.49 -8.72 -21.02
C ARG A 472 -6.57 -9.07 -22.49
N VAL A 473 -5.56 -9.72 -23.06
CA VAL A 473 -5.61 -10.24 -24.44
C VAL A 473 -6.80 -11.18 -24.61
N ASP A 474 -7.01 -12.10 -23.71
CA ASP A 474 -8.14 -13.02 -23.73
C ASP A 474 -9.49 -12.28 -23.74
N SER A 475 -9.64 -11.26 -22.92
CA SER A 475 -10.81 -10.39 -22.91
C SER A 475 -11.02 -9.67 -24.24
N LEU A 476 -9.96 -9.09 -24.84
CA LEU A 476 -10.06 -8.36 -26.11
C LEU A 476 -10.48 -9.24 -27.27
N ILE A 477 -10.13 -10.52 -27.26
CA ILE A 477 -10.56 -11.51 -28.25
C ILE A 477 -11.92 -12.14 -27.96
N SER A 478 -12.48 -11.92 -26.75
CA SER A 478 -13.80 -12.33 -26.30
C SER A 478 -14.83 -11.20 -26.32
N ASP A 479 -14.74 -10.29 -27.28
CA ASP A 479 -15.62 -9.11 -27.40
C ASP A 479 -15.46 -8.08 -26.24
N GLY A 480 -14.42 -8.19 -25.42
CA GLY A 480 -13.87 -7.09 -24.60
C GLY A 480 -14.34 -6.97 -23.16
N LEU A 481 -15.32 -7.75 -22.69
CA LEU A 481 -15.93 -7.59 -21.36
C LEU A 481 -15.92 -8.83 -20.47
N ALA A 482 -15.02 -9.78 -20.74
CA ALA A 482 -14.94 -11.00 -19.95
C ALA A 482 -14.44 -10.70 -18.52
N LYS A 483 -15.12 -11.26 -17.52
CA LYS A 483 -14.72 -11.18 -16.10
C LYS A 483 -13.85 -12.38 -15.74
N TYR A 484 -12.73 -12.14 -15.07
CA TYR A 484 -11.79 -13.18 -14.68
C TYR A 484 -11.53 -13.19 -13.18
N ASP A 485 -11.42 -14.39 -12.61
CA ASP A 485 -10.73 -14.55 -11.34
C ASP A 485 -9.22 -14.63 -11.58
N TYR A 486 -8.51 -13.55 -11.20
CA TYR A 486 -7.06 -13.49 -11.35
C TYR A 486 -6.34 -14.64 -10.62
N GLY A 487 -6.86 -15.06 -9.47
CA GLY A 487 -6.26 -16.12 -8.66
C GLY A 487 -6.23 -17.48 -9.38
N LEU A 488 -7.30 -17.82 -10.09
CA LEU A 488 -7.52 -19.13 -10.68
C LEU A 488 -6.82 -19.33 -12.03
N ALA A 489 -6.55 -18.28 -12.79
CA ALA A 489 -5.95 -18.39 -14.13
C ALA A 489 -4.45 -18.73 -14.07
N THR A 490 -4.03 -19.64 -14.94
CA THR A 490 -2.63 -20.02 -15.16
C THR A 490 -2.31 -20.02 -16.65
N VAL A 491 -1.03 -19.78 -16.99
CA VAL A 491 -0.55 -19.76 -18.38
C VAL A 491 -0.01 -21.15 -18.73
N GLU A 492 -0.47 -21.69 -19.85
CA GLU A 492 -0.08 -22.98 -20.41
C GLU A 492 0.66 -22.82 -21.74
N HIS A 493 1.71 -23.61 -21.95
CA HIS A 493 2.36 -23.79 -23.24
C HIS A 493 1.71 -24.93 -24.00
N VAL A 494 1.13 -24.66 -25.15
CA VAL A 494 0.53 -25.72 -25.99
C VAL A 494 1.63 -26.62 -26.53
N LEU A 495 2.62 -26.09 -27.28
CA LEU A 495 3.91 -26.75 -27.51
C LEU A 495 4.71 -26.69 -26.22
N PRO A 496 5.02 -27.82 -25.56
CA PRO A 496 5.73 -27.78 -24.27
C PRO A 496 7.15 -27.25 -24.42
N GLN A 497 7.69 -26.65 -23.35
CA GLN A 497 9.06 -26.13 -23.31
C GLN A 497 10.11 -27.24 -23.54
N ASN A 498 9.85 -28.43 -23.00
CA ASN A 498 10.73 -29.60 -23.13
C ASN A 498 9.90 -30.78 -23.65
N PRO A 499 9.74 -30.93 -24.99
CA PRO A 499 9.05 -32.07 -25.56
C PRO A 499 9.76 -33.37 -25.20
N ALA A 500 8.98 -34.41 -24.85
CA ALA A 500 9.56 -35.70 -24.54
C ALA A 500 10.21 -36.35 -25.79
N GLU A 501 11.29 -37.07 -25.59
CA GLU A 501 11.95 -37.83 -26.67
C GLU A 501 10.97 -38.83 -27.28
N GLY A 502 10.92 -38.91 -28.60
CA GLY A 502 9.99 -39.80 -29.34
C GLY A 502 8.54 -39.29 -29.40
N SER A 503 8.21 -38.15 -28.80
CA SER A 503 6.87 -37.58 -28.86
C SER A 503 6.45 -37.12 -30.25
N LYS A 504 5.13 -37.04 -30.51
CA LYS A 504 4.61 -36.42 -31.74
C LYS A 504 5.04 -34.97 -31.92
N TRP A 505 5.41 -34.30 -30.82
CA TRP A 505 5.93 -32.94 -30.86
C TRP A 505 7.21 -32.83 -31.69
N LEU A 506 8.18 -33.71 -31.48
CA LEU A 506 9.46 -33.68 -32.22
C LEU A 506 9.26 -34.05 -33.70
N LYS A 507 8.22 -34.79 -34.04
CA LYS A 507 7.84 -35.07 -35.45
C LYS A 507 7.22 -33.84 -36.13
N ASN A 508 6.35 -33.11 -35.43
CA ASN A 508 5.66 -31.95 -35.96
C ASN A 508 6.53 -30.68 -35.92
N TRP A 509 7.55 -30.67 -35.05
CA TRP A 509 8.47 -29.58 -34.80
C TRP A 509 9.92 -30.13 -34.83
N PRO A 510 10.42 -30.62 -35.97
CA PRO A 510 11.76 -31.21 -36.05
C PRO A 510 12.88 -30.19 -35.84
N ASP A 511 12.64 -28.95 -36.25
CA ASP A 511 13.60 -27.86 -36.12
C ASP A 511 13.59 -27.28 -34.71
N GLU A 512 14.74 -27.32 -34.06
CA GLU A 512 14.94 -26.82 -32.69
C GLU A 512 14.84 -25.30 -32.62
N GLU A 513 15.42 -24.58 -33.59
CA GLU A 513 15.37 -23.13 -33.66
C GLU A 513 13.91 -22.61 -33.79
N LEU A 514 13.08 -23.32 -34.57
CA LEU A 514 11.64 -23.00 -34.66
C LEU A 514 10.91 -23.28 -33.35
N ARG A 515 11.26 -24.33 -32.60
CA ARG A 515 10.69 -24.59 -31.30
C ARG A 515 11.03 -23.47 -30.32
N GLU A 516 12.30 -23.09 -30.23
CA GLU A 516 12.77 -22.00 -29.39
C GLU A 516 12.10 -20.66 -29.76
N LYS A 517 12.00 -20.35 -31.05
CA LYS A 517 11.34 -19.15 -31.58
C LYS A 517 9.90 -19.03 -31.13
N TRP A 518 9.15 -20.15 -31.11
CA TRP A 518 7.70 -20.09 -30.94
C TRP A 518 7.20 -20.45 -29.54
N VAL A 519 7.99 -21.17 -28.73
CA VAL A 519 7.55 -21.74 -27.46
C VAL A 519 6.99 -20.69 -26.49
N HIS A 520 7.58 -19.49 -26.43
CA HIS A 520 7.25 -18.45 -25.49
C HIS A 520 6.35 -17.32 -26.06
N ARG A 521 6.01 -17.41 -27.35
CA ARG A 521 5.20 -16.40 -28.02
C ARG A 521 3.70 -16.56 -27.75
N LEU A 522 2.96 -15.47 -27.85
CA LEU A 522 1.51 -15.43 -27.65
C LEU A 522 0.77 -16.52 -28.45
N GLY A 523 1.21 -16.78 -29.69
CA GLY A 523 0.67 -17.83 -30.55
C GLY A 523 0.70 -19.23 -29.94
N ASN A 524 1.63 -19.53 -29.05
CA ASN A 524 1.75 -20.84 -28.37
C ASN A 524 1.14 -20.86 -26.97
N LEU A 525 0.58 -19.76 -26.48
CA LEU A 525 0.07 -19.68 -25.10
C LEU A 525 -1.45 -19.88 -25.03
N ALA A 526 -1.89 -20.46 -23.93
CA ALA A 526 -3.28 -20.65 -23.57
C ALA A 526 -3.47 -20.30 -22.09
N LEU A 527 -4.70 -20.04 -21.66
CA LEU A 527 -5.08 -19.83 -20.28
C LEU A 527 -5.91 -21.01 -19.76
N LEU A 528 -5.55 -21.54 -18.60
CA LEU A 528 -6.25 -22.64 -17.96
C LEU A 528 -6.46 -22.34 -16.47
N SER A 529 -7.39 -23.06 -15.82
CA SER A 529 -7.39 -23.14 -14.36
C SER A 529 -6.19 -23.93 -13.86
N ARG A 530 -5.75 -23.67 -12.63
CA ARG A 530 -4.59 -24.35 -12.02
C ARG A 530 -4.72 -25.89 -12.08
N ALA A 531 -5.91 -26.42 -11.79
CA ALA A 531 -6.17 -27.87 -11.82
C ALA A 531 -6.01 -28.46 -13.22
N LYS A 532 -6.51 -27.78 -14.26
CA LYS A 532 -6.38 -28.23 -15.66
C LYS A 532 -4.96 -28.15 -16.18
N ASN A 533 -4.20 -27.12 -15.79
CA ASN A 533 -2.82 -26.95 -16.22
C ASN A 533 -1.91 -28.07 -15.69
N SER A 534 -2.02 -28.44 -14.42
CA SER A 534 -1.27 -29.56 -13.84
C SER A 534 -1.57 -30.90 -14.51
N GLN A 535 -2.79 -31.08 -15.06
CA GLN A 535 -3.20 -32.30 -15.79
C GLN A 535 -2.70 -32.31 -17.24
N ALA A 536 -2.42 -31.17 -17.85
CA ALA A 536 -2.01 -31.05 -19.25
C ALA A 536 -0.57 -31.54 -19.49
N SER A 537 0.36 -31.28 -18.56
CA SER A 537 1.76 -31.71 -18.59
C SER A 537 2.40 -31.66 -19.99
N ASN A 538 3.35 -32.54 -20.30
CA ASN A 538 4.06 -32.63 -21.59
C ASN A 538 3.40 -33.60 -22.59
N PHE A 539 2.10 -33.87 -22.43
CA PHE A 539 1.37 -34.80 -23.34
C PHE A 539 1.32 -34.27 -24.77
N ASP A 540 1.19 -35.20 -25.73
CA ASP A 540 0.94 -34.87 -27.13
C ASP A 540 -0.34 -34.03 -27.31
N PHE A 541 -0.43 -33.27 -28.41
CA PHE A 541 -1.46 -32.29 -28.65
C PHE A 541 -2.89 -32.82 -28.48
N ASP A 542 -3.19 -34.00 -29.08
CA ASP A 542 -4.50 -34.63 -28.98
C ASP A 542 -4.89 -34.87 -27.52
N LYS A 543 -3.96 -35.41 -26.74
CA LYS A 543 -4.17 -35.72 -25.31
C LYS A 543 -4.30 -34.44 -24.46
N LYS A 544 -3.54 -33.37 -24.80
CA LYS A 544 -3.70 -32.06 -24.19
C LYS A 544 -5.10 -31.50 -24.45
N LYS A 545 -5.59 -31.58 -25.69
CA LYS A 545 -6.94 -31.12 -26.04
C LYS A 545 -8.01 -31.84 -25.20
N ASP A 546 -7.94 -33.16 -25.08
CA ASP A 546 -8.86 -33.93 -24.24
C ASP A 546 -8.81 -33.47 -22.79
N ARG A 547 -7.61 -33.16 -22.26
CA ARG A 547 -7.42 -32.67 -20.89
C ARG A 547 -7.91 -31.26 -20.70
N TYR A 548 -7.82 -30.38 -21.70
CA TYR A 548 -8.37 -29.03 -21.65
C TYR A 548 -9.91 -29.06 -21.58
N PHE A 549 -10.54 -30.02 -22.26
CA PHE A 549 -11.99 -30.20 -22.24
C PHE A 549 -12.48 -31.04 -21.08
N SER A 550 -11.69 -32.02 -20.64
CA SER A 550 -12.12 -32.96 -19.60
C SER A 550 -12.21 -32.25 -18.23
N SER A 551 -13.37 -31.79 -17.87
CA SER A 551 -13.71 -31.49 -16.47
C SER A 551 -15.19 -31.80 -16.24
N LYS A 552 -15.51 -32.33 -15.08
CA LYS A 552 -16.89 -32.51 -14.60
C LYS A 552 -17.70 -31.22 -14.58
N ASN A 553 -17.03 -30.04 -14.72
CA ASN A 553 -17.60 -28.69 -14.59
C ASN A 553 -17.55 -27.86 -15.87
N GLY A 554 -17.50 -28.45 -17.07
CA GLY A 554 -17.72 -27.74 -18.33
C GLY A 554 -16.49 -27.25 -19.09
N LEU A 555 -16.75 -26.52 -20.18
CA LEU A 555 -15.84 -26.01 -21.21
C LEU A 555 -14.73 -25.09 -20.67
N ALA A 556 -13.64 -24.99 -21.44
CA ALA A 556 -12.65 -23.95 -21.22
C ALA A 556 -13.29 -22.56 -21.37
N ASN A 557 -13.21 -21.73 -20.33
CA ASN A 557 -13.85 -20.40 -20.31
C ASN A 557 -12.97 -19.28 -20.93
N TYR A 558 -11.75 -19.62 -21.39
CA TYR A 558 -10.81 -18.65 -21.96
C TYR A 558 -10.79 -18.72 -23.47
N ALA A 559 -10.95 -17.55 -24.13
CA ALA A 559 -10.98 -17.45 -25.58
C ALA A 559 -9.66 -17.90 -26.23
N LEU A 560 -8.52 -17.62 -25.59
CA LEU A 560 -7.21 -18.11 -26.01
C LEU A 560 -7.20 -19.65 -26.08
N THR A 561 -7.80 -20.32 -25.11
CA THR A 561 -7.86 -21.79 -25.05
C THR A 561 -8.86 -22.35 -26.04
N VAL A 562 -10.05 -21.74 -26.15
CA VAL A 562 -11.03 -22.11 -27.18
C VAL A 562 -10.43 -22.02 -28.58
N GLY A 563 -9.59 -21.04 -28.84
CA GLY A 563 -8.86 -20.91 -30.10
C GLY A 563 -7.89 -22.07 -30.37
N VAL A 564 -7.25 -22.64 -29.32
CA VAL A 564 -6.39 -23.85 -29.45
C VAL A 564 -7.23 -25.08 -29.79
N LEU A 565 -8.39 -25.21 -29.14
CA LEU A 565 -9.27 -26.38 -29.29
C LEU A 565 -9.87 -26.54 -30.68
N LYS A 566 -9.96 -25.43 -31.44
CA LYS A 566 -10.42 -25.42 -32.83
C LYS A 566 -9.41 -25.99 -33.82
N GLU A 567 -8.12 -26.00 -33.46
CA GLU A 567 -7.05 -26.48 -34.35
C GLU A 567 -6.99 -28.04 -34.34
N LYS A 568 -6.79 -28.62 -35.51
CA LYS A 568 -6.63 -30.08 -35.66
C LYS A 568 -5.24 -30.57 -35.34
N THR A 569 -4.25 -29.77 -35.70
CA THR A 569 -2.83 -30.05 -35.50
C THR A 569 -2.16 -28.82 -34.89
N TRP A 570 -0.96 -28.99 -34.33
CA TRP A 570 -0.18 -27.88 -33.78
C TRP A 570 1.23 -27.89 -34.40
N THR A 571 1.36 -27.15 -35.49
CA THR A 571 2.60 -27.03 -36.26
C THR A 571 3.11 -25.58 -36.26
N PRO A 572 4.36 -25.32 -36.69
CA PRO A 572 4.89 -23.96 -36.80
C PRO A 572 3.96 -23.02 -37.58
N GLU A 573 3.40 -23.46 -38.68
CA GLU A 573 2.50 -22.67 -39.55
C GLU A 573 1.19 -22.33 -38.84
N VAL A 574 0.65 -23.25 -38.07
CA VAL A 574 -0.58 -23.04 -37.27
C VAL A 574 -0.31 -22.00 -36.20
N VAL A 575 0.80 -22.10 -35.51
CA VAL A 575 1.19 -21.14 -34.45
C VAL A 575 1.48 -19.77 -35.01
N GLU A 576 2.19 -19.67 -36.14
CA GLU A 576 2.46 -18.40 -36.81
C GLU A 576 1.17 -17.72 -37.28
N LYS A 577 0.27 -18.44 -37.93
CA LYS A 577 -1.04 -17.94 -38.35
C LYS A 577 -1.87 -17.47 -37.15
N ARG A 578 -1.83 -18.21 -36.06
CA ARG A 578 -2.51 -17.85 -34.82
C ARG A 578 -1.90 -16.59 -34.18
N GLN A 579 -0.58 -16.49 -34.13
CA GLN A 579 0.13 -15.29 -33.64
C GLN A 579 -0.35 -14.04 -34.39
N LYS A 580 -0.30 -14.08 -35.71
CA LYS A 580 -0.71 -12.97 -36.57
C LYS A 580 -2.17 -12.58 -36.32
N ARG A 581 -3.08 -13.54 -36.31
CA ARG A 581 -4.51 -13.31 -36.03
C ARG A 581 -4.77 -12.70 -34.65
N LEU A 582 -4.06 -13.16 -33.62
CA LEU A 582 -4.19 -12.62 -32.27
C LEU A 582 -3.68 -11.18 -32.19
N LEU A 583 -2.52 -10.89 -32.79
CA LEU A 583 -1.96 -9.54 -32.85
C LEU A 583 -2.88 -8.58 -33.58
N GLU A 584 -3.39 -8.97 -34.76
CA GLU A 584 -4.34 -8.17 -35.53
C GLU A 584 -5.57 -7.81 -34.69
N ARG A 585 -6.17 -8.79 -34.01
CA ARG A 585 -7.38 -8.56 -33.21
C ARG A 585 -7.11 -7.70 -31.98
N VAL A 586 -6.01 -7.92 -31.28
CA VAL A 586 -5.61 -7.14 -30.11
C VAL A 586 -5.30 -5.69 -30.50
N CYS A 587 -4.53 -5.49 -31.57
CA CYS A 587 -4.20 -4.16 -32.07
C CYS A 587 -5.46 -3.41 -32.54
N GLN A 588 -6.35 -4.07 -33.24
CA GLN A 588 -7.64 -3.49 -33.65
C GLN A 588 -8.47 -3.06 -32.43
N SER A 589 -8.58 -3.92 -31.41
CA SER A 589 -9.39 -3.64 -30.22
C SER A 589 -8.82 -2.50 -29.38
N TRP A 590 -7.50 -2.34 -29.33
CA TRP A 590 -6.82 -1.24 -28.62
C TRP A 590 -6.55 -0.01 -29.49
N GLY A 591 -6.84 -0.07 -30.81
CA GLY A 591 -6.56 1.04 -31.75
C GLY A 591 -5.05 1.26 -31.95
N ILE A 592 -4.22 0.22 -31.80
CA ILE A 592 -2.77 0.28 -32.04
C ILE A 592 -2.51 0.05 -33.52
N ALA A 593 -1.78 0.95 -34.16
CA ALA A 593 -1.36 0.77 -35.54
C ALA A 593 -0.41 -0.45 -35.65
N ILE A 594 -0.76 -1.39 -36.52
CA ILE A 594 0.16 -2.49 -36.85
C ILE A 594 1.30 -1.90 -37.67
N PRO A 595 2.56 -2.01 -37.22
CA PRO A 595 3.68 -1.56 -38.03
C PRO A 595 3.64 -2.29 -39.37
N HIS A 596 3.53 -1.56 -40.48
CA HIS A 596 3.70 -2.16 -41.79
C HIS A 596 5.12 -2.72 -41.84
N VAL A 597 5.27 -4.04 -41.84
CA VAL A 597 6.50 -4.70 -42.21
C VAL A 597 6.72 -4.43 -43.70
N SER A 598 7.26 -3.27 -44.02
CA SER A 598 7.95 -3.09 -45.28
C SER A 598 9.16 -4.03 -45.20
N VAL A 599 9.13 -5.07 -46.05
CA VAL A 599 10.33 -5.87 -46.39
C VAL A 599 11.49 -4.89 -46.50
N PRO A 600 12.59 -5.09 -45.82
CA PRO A 600 13.71 -4.16 -45.91
C PRO A 600 14.24 -4.18 -47.32
N GLN A 601 13.74 -3.34 -48.21
CA GLN A 601 14.50 -2.84 -49.32
C GLN A 601 15.65 -2.06 -48.68
N LYS A 602 16.89 -2.49 -48.96
CA LYS A 602 18.09 -1.70 -48.74
C LYS A 602 17.84 -0.29 -49.32
N LYS A 603 17.32 0.60 -48.51
CA LYS A 603 17.32 2.04 -48.81
C LYS A 603 18.54 2.59 -48.05
N ASN A 604 19.58 2.87 -48.83
CA ASN A 604 20.52 3.92 -48.50
C ASN A 604 19.69 5.20 -48.24
N ASN A 605 19.34 5.46 -47.01
CA ASN A 605 18.86 6.75 -46.55
C ASN A 605 19.89 7.31 -45.60
N THR A 606 20.76 8.10 -46.16
CA THR A 606 21.49 9.18 -45.50
C THR A 606 20.51 10.06 -44.77
N ILE A 607 20.26 9.79 -43.49
CA ILE A 607 19.80 10.77 -42.52
C ILE A 607 20.94 10.95 -41.55
N SER A 608 21.69 12.01 -41.77
CA SER A 608 22.80 12.45 -40.94
C SER A 608 22.25 13.05 -39.64
N SER A 609 22.04 12.22 -38.63
CA SER A 609 22.50 12.50 -37.28
C SER A 609 23.55 11.44 -37.00
N LYS A 610 24.84 11.79 -37.11
CA LYS A 610 25.96 10.91 -36.75
C LYS A 610 25.73 10.49 -35.30
N LEU A 611 25.33 9.23 -35.08
CA LEU A 611 25.40 8.61 -33.78
C LEU A 611 26.88 8.65 -33.36
N GLU A 612 27.20 9.42 -32.34
CA GLU A 612 28.58 9.50 -31.83
C GLU A 612 28.89 8.23 -31.04
N ILE A 613 29.74 7.39 -31.59
CA ILE A 613 30.17 6.11 -30.99
C ILE A 613 31.36 6.37 -30.05
N PHE A 614 31.26 5.80 -28.86
CA PHE A 614 32.33 5.79 -27.86
C PHE A 614 32.85 4.37 -27.69
N HIS A 615 34.13 4.25 -27.36
CA HIS A 615 34.84 3.00 -27.20
C HIS A 615 35.39 2.84 -25.77
N ALA A 616 35.56 1.60 -25.35
CA ALA A 616 36.28 1.23 -24.15
C ALA A 616 37.29 0.12 -24.57
N ARG A 617 38.56 0.51 -24.80
CA ARG A 617 39.62 -0.39 -25.18
C ARG A 617 40.62 -0.52 -24.04
N LEU A 618 40.52 -1.61 -23.27
CA LEU A 618 41.37 -1.98 -22.17
C LEU A 618 41.80 -3.43 -22.35
N GLU A 619 42.81 -3.90 -21.59
CA GLU A 619 43.23 -5.29 -21.65
C GLU A 619 42.03 -6.24 -21.40
N GLY A 620 41.75 -7.07 -22.40
CA GLY A 620 40.64 -8.01 -22.37
C GLY A 620 39.22 -7.42 -22.64
N ILE A 621 39.12 -6.10 -22.90
CA ILE A 621 37.88 -5.38 -23.17
C ILE A 621 37.99 -4.64 -24.50
N ASP A 622 37.02 -4.83 -25.36
CA ASP A 622 36.85 -4.07 -26.60
C ASP A 622 35.34 -3.84 -26.81
N ALA A 623 34.82 -2.76 -26.24
CA ALA A 623 33.42 -2.47 -26.24
C ALA A 623 33.15 -1.09 -26.83
N PHE A 624 32.01 -0.95 -27.51
CA PHE A 624 31.58 0.28 -28.13
C PHE A 624 30.09 0.50 -27.90
N GLY A 625 29.68 1.77 -27.89
CA GLY A 625 28.33 2.14 -27.65
C GLY A 625 28.09 3.64 -27.81
N TYR A 626 26.87 4.07 -27.57
CA TYR A 626 26.46 5.46 -27.69
C TYR A 626 25.52 5.89 -26.56
N LEU A 627 25.48 7.20 -26.27
CA LEU A 627 24.55 7.77 -25.33
C LEU A 627 23.18 7.93 -26.04
N LYS A 628 22.14 7.33 -25.48
CA LYS A 628 20.77 7.43 -25.94
C LYS A 628 19.98 8.36 -25.02
N GLY A 629 19.63 9.54 -25.54
CA GLY A 629 19.08 10.62 -24.71
C GLY A 629 20.07 11.11 -23.66
N ASP A 630 19.58 11.63 -22.54
CA ASP A 630 20.44 12.27 -21.53
C ASP A 630 21.07 11.31 -20.49
N LYS A 631 20.64 10.06 -20.45
CA LYS A 631 20.99 9.14 -19.33
C LYS A 631 21.25 7.70 -19.70
N CYS A 632 20.63 7.16 -20.75
CA CYS A 632 20.81 5.76 -21.13
C CYS A 632 22.04 5.57 -22.01
N PHE A 633 22.70 4.42 -21.90
CA PHE A 633 23.84 4.07 -22.74
C PHE A 633 23.63 2.72 -23.38
N VAL A 634 23.70 2.66 -24.72
CA VAL A 634 23.54 1.43 -25.47
C VAL A 634 24.91 0.87 -25.77
N VAL A 635 25.21 -0.37 -25.33
CA VAL A 635 26.36 -1.14 -25.70
C VAL A 635 26.01 -1.97 -26.94
N LEU A 636 26.79 -1.85 -27.99
CA LEU A 636 26.49 -2.43 -29.29
C LEU A 636 26.89 -3.90 -29.38
N GLU A 637 26.21 -4.65 -30.25
CA GLU A 637 26.58 -6.01 -30.67
C GLU A 637 28.06 -6.11 -31.03
N GLY A 638 28.68 -7.25 -30.68
CA GLY A 638 30.12 -7.49 -30.90
C GLY A 638 31.05 -6.97 -29.81
N SER A 639 30.54 -6.11 -28.89
CA SER A 639 31.32 -5.58 -27.77
C SER A 639 31.83 -6.70 -26.87
N LYS A 640 33.17 -6.78 -26.65
CA LYS A 640 33.82 -7.75 -25.75
C LYS A 640 33.91 -7.18 -24.36
N ILE A 641 33.45 -7.96 -23.36
CA ILE A 641 33.47 -7.61 -21.94
C ILE A 641 34.59 -8.36 -21.21
N SER A 642 35.01 -7.83 -20.07
CA SER A 642 35.99 -8.47 -19.18
C SER A 642 35.58 -9.90 -18.82
N GLU A 643 36.51 -10.82 -18.77
CA GLU A 643 36.26 -12.22 -18.42
C GLU A 643 35.92 -12.41 -16.96
N THR A 644 36.44 -11.55 -16.09
CA THR A 644 36.24 -11.60 -14.65
C THR A 644 35.37 -10.44 -14.16
N THR A 645 34.71 -10.64 -13.06
CA THR A 645 33.98 -9.58 -12.32
C THR A 645 34.09 -9.84 -10.83
N SER A 646 34.59 -8.86 -10.11
CA SER A 646 34.74 -8.90 -8.65
C SER A 646 33.52 -8.37 -7.88
N TYR A 647 32.59 -7.72 -8.58
CA TYR A 647 31.42 -7.10 -7.95
C TYR A 647 30.16 -7.97 -8.08
N PRO A 648 29.36 -8.10 -6.98
CA PRO A 648 28.18 -8.97 -6.97
C PRO A 648 27.11 -8.57 -8.00
N LYS A 649 26.85 -7.28 -8.18
CA LYS A 649 25.78 -6.78 -9.06
C LYS A 649 26.06 -7.03 -10.55
N PRO A 650 27.20 -6.65 -11.12
CA PRO A 650 27.58 -7.03 -12.48
C PRO A 650 27.64 -8.56 -12.69
N LYS A 651 28.12 -9.33 -11.70
CA LYS A 651 28.18 -10.78 -11.75
C LYS A 651 26.81 -11.43 -11.93
N ALA A 652 25.81 -10.97 -11.15
CA ALA A 652 24.43 -11.45 -11.23
C ALA A 652 23.82 -11.09 -12.59
N GLN A 653 23.98 -9.85 -13.04
CA GLN A 653 23.46 -9.37 -14.32
C GLN A 653 24.10 -10.08 -15.52
N ARG A 654 25.42 -10.36 -15.50
CA ARG A 654 26.10 -11.16 -16.54
C ARG A 654 25.55 -12.58 -16.62
N LYS A 655 25.30 -13.22 -15.48
CA LYS A 655 24.67 -14.55 -15.41
C LYS A 655 23.27 -14.55 -16.03
N GLU A 656 22.53 -13.49 -15.83
CA GLU A 656 21.19 -13.33 -16.39
C GLU A 656 21.24 -13.10 -17.90
N LEU A 657 22.10 -12.17 -18.38
CA LEU A 657 22.22 -11.87 -19.81
C LEU A 657 22.82 -13.03 -20.63
N LYS A 658 23.70 -13.84 -20.02
CA LYS A 658 24.14 -15.10 -20.63
C LYS A 658 22.98 -16.11 -20.76
N LYS A 659 22.10 -16.22 -19.77
CA LYS A 659 20.90 -17.07 -19.86
C LYS A 659 19.89 -16.58 -20.90
N LEU A 660 19.85 -15.28 -21.13
CA LEU A 660 18.96 -14.64 -22.11
C LEU A 660 19.56 -14.67 -23.54
N GLY A 661 20.76 -15.22 -23.74
CA GLY A 661 21.43 -15.26 -25.04
C GLY A 661 21.95 -13.90 -25.54
N ILE A 662 21.87 -12.85 -24.71
CA ILE A 662 22.36 -11.51 -25.08
C ILE A 662 23.88 -11.44 -25.02
N ILE A 663 24.53 -12.35 -24.28
CA ILE A 663 25.97 -12.47 -24.19
C ILE A 663 26.39 -13.93 -24.47
N ALA A 664 27.24 -14.13 -25.47
CA ALA A 664 27.88 -15.40 -25.74
C ALA A 664 29.41 -15.18 -25.81
N ASN A 665 30.20 -16.11 -25.26
CA ASN A 665 31.70 -16.05 -25.31
C ASN A 665 32.29 -14.70 -24.86
N ASN A 666 31.67 -14.09 -23.81
CA ASN A 666 32.02 -12.76 -23.31
C ASN A 666 31.88 -11.61 -24.33
N ARG A 667 30.99 -11.76 -25.31
CA ARG A 667 30.63 -10.72 -26.27
C ARG A 667 29.09 -10.50 -26.26
N PHE A 668 28.69 -9.27 -26.49
CA PHE A 668 27.29 -8.98 -26.81
C PHE A 668 26.94 -9.52 -28.20
N VAL A 669 25.86 -10.27 -28.28
CA VAL A 669 25.30 -10.79 -29.54
C VAL A 669 24.12 -9.97 -30.04
N ASP A 670 23.72 -8.99 -29.27
CA ASP A 670 22.69 -7.99 -29.61
C ASP A 670 22.97 -6.70 -28.82
N ASP A 671 22.48 -5.57 -29.32
CA ASP A 671 22.54 -4.27 -28.64
C ASP A 671 21.85 -4.33 -27.28
N TYR A 672 22.51 -3.79 -26.25
CA TYR A 672 21.91 -3.79 -24.91
C TYR A 672 21.92 -2.39 -24.27
N GLU A 673 20.74 -1.93 -23.82
CA GLU A 673 20.56 -0.62 -23.21
C GLU A 673 20.71 -0.68 -21.68
N PHE A 674 21.67 0.09 -21.18
CA PHE A 674 21.85 0.34 -19.76
C PHE A 674 21.21 1.66 -19.35
N SER A 675 20.71 1.72 -18.12
CA SER A 675 20.07 2.93 -17.56
C SER A 675 21.04 4.10 -17.33
N SER A 676 22.36 3.86 -17.47
CA SER A 676 23.37 4.91 -17.35
C SER A 676 24.70 4.48 -17.96
N PRO A 677 25.57 5.44 -18.38
CA PRO A 677 26.93 5.17 -18.81
C PRO A 677 27.78 4.44 -17.77
N SER A 678 27.59 4.77 -16.46
CA SER A 678 28.31 4.08 -15.37
C SER A 678 27.79 2.67 -15.13
N GLY A 679 26.50 2.41 -15.35
CA GLY A 679 25.94 1.05 -15.33
C GLY A 679 26.55 0.18 -16.44
N ALA A 680 26.66 0.73 -17.65
CA ALA A 680 27.30 0.08 -18.80
C ALA A 680 28.79 -0.18 -18.54
N SER A 681 29.54 0.81 -18.08
CA SER A 681 30.98 0.68 -17.83
C SER A 681 31.29 -0.32 -16.72
N ASN A 682 30.55 -0.33 -15.63
CA ASN A 682 30.67 -1.31 -14.53
C ASN A 682 30.41 -2.74 -15.02
N PHE A 683 29.44 -2.89 -15.90
CA PHE A 683 29.09 -4.18 -16.48
C PHE A 683 30.18 -4.69 -17.43
N VAL A 684 30.65 -3.82 -18.33
CA VAL A 684 31.69 -4.15 -19.34
C VAL A 684 33.03 -4.41 -18.68
N SER A 685 33.45 -3.57 -17.72
CA SER A 685 34.72 -3.71 -17.01
C SER A 685 34.72 -4.83 -15.97
N GLY A 686 33.55 -5.18 -15.42
CA GLY A 686 33.44 -6.08 -14.26
C GLY A 686 33.88 -5.44 -12.94
N GLY A 687 34.13 -4.14 -12.93
CA GLY A 687 34.60 -3.33 -11.79
C GLY A 687 33.69 -2.14 -11.50
N ASN A 688 34.15 -1.23 -10.64
CA ASN A 688 33.51 0.03 -10.37
C ASN A 688 34.22 1.14 -11.15
N THR A 689 33.55 1.70 -12.15
CA THR A 689 34.13 2.69 -13.07
C THR A 689 33.18 3.87 -13.24
N ASN A 690 33.75 5.06 -13.44
CA ASN A 690 32.96 6.22 -13.84
C ASN A 690 32.67 6.16 -15.34
N GLY A 691 31.45 5.88 -15.74
CA GLY A 691 31.08 5.73 -17.15
C GLY A 691 31.27 6.99 -17.99
N TRP A 692 31.28 8.17 -17.38
CA TRP A 692 31.50 9.41 -18.10
C TRP A 692 32.95 9.62 -18.49
N ASP A 693 33.92 8.97 -17.82
CA ASP A 693 35.33 8.98 -18.11
C ASP A 693 35.77 7.69 -18.83
N PHE A 694 35.03 6.60 -18.64
CA PHE A 694 35.34 5.28 -19.18
C PHE A 694 35.14 5.17 -20.70
N TRP A 695 34.07 5.79 -21.20
CA TRP A 695 33.74 5.78 -22.62
C TRP A 695 34.44 6.93 -23.36
N ILE A 696 35.26 6.60 -24.34
CA ILE A 696 36.15 7.54 -25.01
C ILE A 696 35.93 7.47 -26.52
N ARG A 697 35.96 8.58 -27.23
CA ARG A 697 35.96 8.66 -28.70
C ARG A 697 37.37 8.34 -29.26
N ASP A 698 37.44 8.10 -30.56
CA ASP A 698 38.71 7.85 -31.26
C ASP A 698 39.72 9.03 -31.16
N ASP A 699 39.21 10.25 -30.93
CA ASP A 699 40.03 11.45 -30.70
C ASP A 699 40.49 11.63 -29.23
N GLY A 700 40.19 10.67 -28.35
CA GLY A 700 40.54 10.70 -26.94
C GLY A 700 39.55 11.53 -26.06
N THR A 701 38.49 12.06 -26.64
CA THR A 701 37.49 12.83 -25.88
C THR A 701 36.59 11.88 -25.09
N THR A 702 36.49 12.07 -23.76
CA THR A 702 35.60 11.28 -22.90
C THR A 702 34.15 11.64 -23.15
N LEU A 703 33.25 10.72 -22.82
CA LEU A 703 31.79 10.94 -22.86
C LEU A 703 31.39 12.17 -22.04
N GLY A 704 31.99 12.34 -20.85
CA GLY A 704 31.75 13.49 -19.97
C GLY A 704 32.15 14.81 -20.60
N LYS A 705 33.36 14.86 -21.19
CA LYS A 705 33.83 16.07 -21.85
C LYS A 705 33.00 16.41 -23.09
N PHE A 706 32.54 15.41 -23.84
CA PHE A 706 31.75 15.63 -25.06
C PHE A 706 30.33 16.15 -24.76
N TYR A 707 29.61 15.56 -23.79
CA TYR A 707 28.20 15.91 -23.54
C TYR A 707 28.00 16.89 -22.38
N ARG A 708 28.97 17.04 -21.47
CA ARG A 708 28.84 17.84 -20.25
C ARG A 708 29.87 18.97 -20.14
N GLY A 709 30.88 18.97 -20.98
CA GLY A 709 31.91 20.03 -21.06
C GLY A 709 33.00 19.99 -19.98
N TYR A 710 33.14 18.85 -19.22
CA TYR A 710 34.17 18.67 -18.19
C TYR A 710 34.85 17.31 -18.27
#